data_6015a15591bd5786f606fba35df93850
#
_entry.id   6015a15591bd5786f606fba35df93850
#
_cell.length_a   1.000
_cell.length_b   1.000
_cell.length_c   1.000
_cell.angle_alpha   90.00
_cell.angle_beta   90.00
_cell.angle_gamma   90.00
#
_symmetry.space_group_name_H-M   'P 1'
#
loop_
_entity.id
_entity.type
_entity.pdbx_description
1 polymer ?
#
loop_
_entity_poly.entity_id
_entity_poly.type
_entity_poly.pdbx_seq_one_letter_code
_entity_poly.pdbx_strand_id
1 'polypeptide(L)'
;MATVVLQAVGAGVGTMLGGPLGGMIGRAIGAVAGSFIDQKLFGGSQTREGARLSDLRVMASSEGAPIPRLWGGMRVAGQVIWASDFEEKRQTDTVGGKGGGGGGQKIRTYTYFANFAVALCEGEIDRIGRVWADGKPFDLDEVNARIYPGSESQAPDSLIVAKMGAGNVPAYRGTAYVVFERLPLADFGNRLPQLTFEVFRSAGSAAKHVRAVSIIPGSTEFGYDTRVVRRITGPGVTESENAHASAKRSDFRVSLDDLTSTCRNADAAALVVAWFGTDLRCGNCAIKPGVDNAGKVTSPEAWMVNGISRSAAHLVSTSNGGPAYGGTPSDGSVISAIRELKDRGLKVMLHPFVLMDIPPGNGRPDPYGGAEQAAYAWRGRITASVAPGRPGSPDKTAAMAAEISAFVGQAQPQHFTAAGNTVAYKGPPEWSFRRMILHYARLCAMAGGVDAFLIGSELRGLTTLRREANQFPFVAALRALAAEVKAILPKAQVSYGADWTEYNGYQPGDGSRDVFFHLDPLWSLPQVGFIGINNYMPLADWRDGDQHTDYMAGAESVHDIAYLMGNIAGGEGFDWYYKNQADRTVQLRTPITDGAYGKPWVFRPKDLKGWWSNPHCDRPGGVERAAPTAYVPQAKPIWF
;
A
#
# COMPACT_ATOMS: atom_id res chain seq x y z
N MET A 1 0.58 25.04 29.19
CA MET A 1 0.87 24.56 30.58
C MET A 1 0.52 25.61 31.61
N ALA A 2 0.92 26.87 31.42
CA ALA A 2 0.55 27.96 32.33
C ALA A 2 -0.98 28.14 32.45
N THR A 3 -1.73 27.96 31.38
CA THR A 3 -3.19 28.04 31.39
C THR A 3 -3.83 27.06 32.38
N VAL A 4 -3.39 25.82 32.44
CA VAL A 4 -3.95 24.78 33.33
C VAL A 4 -3.61 25.09 34.79
N VAL A 5 -2.38 25.50 35.06
CA VAL A 5 -1.92 25.86 36.43
C VAL A 5 -2.64 27.10 36.95
N LEU A 6 -2.73 28.16 36.15
CA LEU A 6 -3.39 29.40 36.55
C LEU A 6 -4.92 29.25 36.65
N GLN A 7 -5.56 28.38 35.88
CA GLN A 7 -6.97 28.00 36.07
C GLN A 7 -7.19 27.33 37.43
N ALA A 8 -6.31 26.41 37.83
CA ALA A 8 -6.44 25.69 39.10
C ALA A 8 -6.19 26.64 40.30
N VAL A 9 -5.14 27.48 40.24
CA VAL A 9 -4.82 28.48 41.27
C VAL A 9 -5.92 29.54 41.34
N GLY A 10 -6.40 30.07 40.21
CA GLY A 10 -7.47 31.07 40.18
C GLY A 10 -8.78 30.53 40.74
N ALA A 11 -9.11 29.27 40.45
CA ALA A 11 -10.27 28.61 41.04
C ALA A 11 -10.15 28.45 42.56
N GLY A 12 -8.98 28.04 43.05
CA GLY A 12 -8.71 27.87 44.49
C GLY A 12 -8.82 29.19 45.25
N VAL A 13 -8.14 30.23 44.78
CA VAL A 13 -8.18 31.58 45.40
C VAL A 13 -9.58 32.19 45.31
N GLY A 14 -10.25 32.06 44.15
CA GLY A 14 -11.61 32.56 43.96
C GLY A 14 -12.63 31.88 44.89
N THR A 15 -12.49 30.56 45.10
CA THR A 15 -13.36 29.81 46.02
C THR A 15 -13.13 30.25 47.50
N MET A 16 -11.90 30.56 47.88
CA MET A 16 -11.58 31.07 49.22
C MET A 16 -12.19 32.45 49.51
N LEU A 17 -12.25 33.32 48.48
CA LEU A 17 -12.69 34.71 48.65
C LEU A 17 -14.17 34.94 48.36
N GLY A 18 -14.81 34.13 47.54
CA GLY A 18 -16.18 34.33 47.06
C GLY A 18 -17.02 33.06 46.89
N GLY A 19 -16.66 31.94 47.55
CA GLY A 19 -17.38 30.70 47.49
C GLY A 19 -17.41 30.06 46.06
N PRO A 20 -18.40 29.22 45.74
CA PRO A 20 -18.46 28.55 44.44
C PRO A 20 -18.49 29.49 43.24
N LEU A 21 -19.15 30.64 43.35
CA LEU A 21 -19.22 31.66 42.30
C LEU A 21 -17.86 32.36 42.08
N GLY A 22 -17.15 32.67 43.18
CA GLY A 22 -15.81 33.20 43.12
C GLY A 22 -14.80 32.22 42.50
N GLY A 23 -14.97 30.91 42.72
CA GLY A 23 -14.19 29.86 42.11
C GLY A 23 -14.37 29.78 40.58
N MET A 24 -15.58 29.97 40.10
CA MET A 24 -15.85 30.03 38.65
C MET A 24 -15.24 31.25 37.97
N ILE A 25 -15.36 32.41 38.58
CA ILE A 25 -14.78 33.68 38.10
C ILE A 25 -13.25 33.60 38.15
N GLY A 26 -12.68 33.11 39.25
CA GLY A 26 -11.23 32.92 39.39
C GLY A 26 -10.63 31.98 38.38
N ARG A 27 -11.36 30.87 38.04
CA ARG A 27 -10.96 29.95 36.98
C ARG A 27 -10.95 30.63 35.60
N ALA A 28 -11.97 31.45 35.29
CA ALA A 28 -12.07 32.15 34.01
C ALA A 28 -10.92 33.18 33.86
N ILE A 29 -10.63 33.97 34.92
CA ILE A 29 -9.51 34.94 34.92
C ILE A 29 -8.16 34.20 34.80
N GLY A 30 -7.97 33.09 35.53
CA GLY A 30 -6.76 32.30 35.47
C GLY A 30 -6.55 31.66 34.09
N ALA A 31 -7.62 31.29 33.40
CA ALA A 31 -7.55 30.78 32.02
C ALA A 31 -7.04 31.84 31.04
N VAL A 32 -7.58 33.07 31.13
CA VAL A 32 -7.19 34.17 30.24
C VAL A 32 -5.73 34.57 30.52
N ALA A 33 -5.33 34.74 31.78
CA ALA A 33 -3.95 35.06 32.14
C ALA A 33 -2.97 33.95 31.70
N GLY A 34 -3.35 32.67 31.88
CA GLY A 34 -2.55 31.52 31.46
C GLY A 34 -2.36 31.42 29.95
N SER A 35 -3.40 31.73 29.19
CA SER A 35 -3.32 31.72 27.71
C SER A 35 -2.36 32.78 27.17
N PHE A 36 -2.31 33.99 27.80
CA PHE A 36 -1.34 35.04 27.45
C PHE A 36 0.10 34.62 27.75
N ILE A 37 0.33 33.89 28.85
CA ILE A 37 1.66 33.43 29.25
C ILE A 37 2.09 32.26 28.34
N ASP A 38 1.20 31.30 28.04
CA ASP A 38 1.48 30.20 27.13
C ASP A 38 1.80 30.74 25.72
N GLN A 39 1.08 31.76 25.26
CA GLN A 39 1.33 32.41 23.97
C GLN A 39 2.66 33.17 23.91
N LYS A 40 3.12 33.76 25.04
CA LYS A 40 4.42 34.44 25.10
C LYS A 40 5.61 33.52 25.28
N LEU A 41 5.44 32.39 25.96
CA LEU A 41 6.54 31.46 26.29
C LEU A 41 6.71 30.33 25.25
N PHE A 42 5.64 29.95 24.57
CA PHE A 42 5.63 28.85 23.61
C PHE A 42 5.23 29.25 22.17
N GLY A 43 4.90 30.54 21.97
CA GLY A 43 4.71 31.14 20.67
C GLY A 43 6.04 31.31 19.93
N GLY A 44 6.56 30.24 19.35
CA GLY A 44 7.55 30.35 18.28
C GLY A 44 7.01 31.25 17.18
N SER A 45 7.86 32.00 16.47
CA SER A 45 7.48 32.90 15.40
C SER A 45 6.58 32.17 14.40
N GLN A 46 5.28 32.38 14.51
CA GLN A 46 4.35 31.93 13.46
C GLN A 46 4.55 32.88 12.28
N THR A 47 5.16 32.36 11.23
CA THR A 47 5.07 32.98 9.92
C THR A 47 3.57 32.97 9.56
N ARG A 48 2.90 34.13 9.67
CA ARG A 48 1.56 34.31 9.12
C ARG A 48 1.72 34.26 7.60
N GLU A 49 1.51 33.08 7.02
CA GLU A 49 1.23 33.02 5.61
C GLU A 49 -0.12 33.73 5.37
N GLY A 50 -0.11 34.73 4.48
CA GLY A 50 -1.35 35.40 4.06
C GLY A 50 -2.32 34.37 3.50
N ALA A 51 -3.64 34.66 3.55
CA ALA A 51 -4.69 33.78 3.08
C ALA A 51 -4.39 33.33 1.65
N ARG A 52 -4.10 32.04 1.48
CA ARG A 52 -4.02 31.42 0.17
C ARG A 52 -5.45 31.20 -0.32
N LEU A 53 -5.65 31.16 -1.63
CA LEU A 53 -6.94 30.86 -2.30
C LEU A 53 -7.63 29.56 -1.84
N SER A 54 -6.99 28.77 -0.97
CA SER A 54 -7.53 27.57 -0.32
C SER A 54 -8.59 27.84 0.75
N ASP A 55 -8.85 29.07 1.12
CA ASP A 55 -9.77 29.45 2.20
C ASP A 55 -11.17 29.90 1.73
N LEU A 56 -11.74 29.24 0.72
CA LEU A 56 -13.18 29.29 0.48
C LEU A 56 -13.90 28.46 1.56
N ARG A 57 -13.91 28.95 2.80
CA ARG A 57 -14.43 28.22 3.97
C ARG A 57 -15.83 28.60 4.36
N VAL A 58 -16.50 29.48 3.65
CA VAL A 58 -17.85 29.93 3.96
C VAL A 58 -18.83 29.43 2.93
N MET A 59 -19.77 28.58 3.36
CA MET A 59 -20.88 28.14 2.55
C MET A 59 -21.80 29.32 2.27
N ALA A 60 -22.10 29.57 1.00
CA ALA A 60 -22.94 30.67 0.56
C ALA A 60 -24.27 30.18 -0.03
N SER A 61 -25.29 31.04 -0.05
CA SER A 61 -26.58 30.81 -0.74
C SER A 61 -26.97 32.01 -1.57
N SER A 62 -25.99 32.75 -2.09
CA SER A 62 -26.25 33.97 -2.88
C SER A 62 -26.48 33.61 -4.34
N GLU A 63 -27.57 34.08 -4.91
CA GLU A 63 -27.84 33.99 -6.36
C GLU A 63 -26.73 34.73 -7.15
N GLY A 64 -26.23 34.09 -8.22
CA GLY A 64 -25.14 34.64 -9.04
C GLY A 64 -23.75 34.42 -8.47
N ALA A 65 -23.56 33.73 -7.32
CA ALA A 65 -22.26 33.38 -6.84
C ALA A 65 -21.61 32.32 -7.76
N PRO A 66 -20.29 32.45 -8.09
CA PRO A 66 -19.63 31.53 -9.00
C PRO A 66 -19.44 30.15 -8.38
N ILE A 67 -19.78 29.11 -9.13
CA ILE A 67 -19.43 27.73 -8.77
C ILE A 67 -17.97 27.50 -9.16
N PRO A 68 -17.10 27.06 -8.24
CA PRO A 68 -15.68 26.89 -8.53
C PRO A 68 -15.45 25.75 -9.54
N ARG A 69 -14.39 25.87 -10.33
CA ARG A 69 -13.84 24.78 -11.14
C ARG A 69 -12.49 24.37 -10.55
N LEU A 70 -12.26 23.08 -10.36
CA LEU A 70 -11.05 22.57 -9.72
C LEU A 70 -10.43 21.43 -10.52
N TRP A 71 -9.13 21.20 -10.26
CA TRP A 71 -8.35 20.04 -10.71
C TRP A 71 -7.46 19.57 -9.56
N GLY A 72 -7.28 18.26 -9.44
CA GLY A 72 -6.58 17.64 -8.31
C GLY A 72 -7.46 17.53 -7.07
N GLY A 73 -6.87 17.57 -5.88
CA GLY A 73 -7.58 17.51 -4.59
C GLY A 73 -7.64 18.87 -3.94
N MET A 74 -8.84 19.33 -3.55
CA MET A 74 -9.02 20.62 -2.90
C MET A 74 -10.17 20.60 -1.89
N ARG A 75 -10.01 21.30 -0.77
CA ARG A 75 -11.10 21.58 0.17
C ARG A 75 -11.88 22.80 -0.28
N VAL A 76 -13.17 22.62 -0.57
CA VAL A 76 -14.06 23.68 -1.03
C VAL A 76 -15.22 23.88 -0.07
N ALA A 77 -15.69 25.11 0.07
CA ALA A 77 -17.00 25.40 0.66
C ALA A 77 -18.07 25.13 -0.39
N GLY A 78 -19.19 24.58 0.06
CA GLY A 78 -20.31 24.39 -0.84
C GLY A 78 -21.15 25.63 -1.02
N GLN A 79 -21.93 25.66 -2.09
CA GLN A 79 -22.97 26.66 -2.32
C GLN A 79 -24.33 26.00 -2.24
N VAL A 80 -25.23 26.51 -1.39
CA VAL A 80 -26.61 26.00 -1.32
C VAL A 80 -27.33 26.38 -2.61
N ILE A 81 -27.75 25.35 -3.36
CA ILE A 81 -28.46 25.52 -4.65
C ILE A 81 -29.96 25.21 -4.52
N TRP A 82 -30.34 24.53 -3.46
CA TRP A 82 -31.72 24.22 -3.16
C TRP A 82 -31.91 23.98 -1.67
N ALA A 83 -33.03 24.40 -1.09
CA ALA A 83 -33.45 24.06 0.27
C ALA A 83 -34.97 24.10 0.37
N SER A 84 -35.54 23.26 1.24
CA SER A 84 -36.96 23.38 1.66
C SER A 84 -37.05 24.05 3.04
N ASP A 85 -38.29 24.39 3.47
CA ASP A 85 -38.54 24.79 4.85
C ASP A 85 -38.07 23.72 5.83
N PHE A 86 -37.64 24.15 7.03
CA PHE A 86 -37.25 23.23 8.09
C PHE A 86 -38.43 22.41 8.56
N GLU A 87 -38.20 21.11 8.74
CA GLU A 87 -39.19 20.22 9.32
C GLU A 87 -39.07 20.27 10.84
N GLU A 88 -40.17 20.65 11.52
CA GLU A 88 -40.23 20.66 12.98
C GLU A 88 -40.88 19.36 13.50
N LYS A 89 -40.19 18.69 14.43
CA LYS A 89 -40.77 17.57 15.20
C LYS A 89 -40.89 17.98 16.66
N ARG A 90 -42.11 17.99 17.15
CA ARG A 90 -42.47 18.29 18.53
C ARG A 90 -42.58 17.00 19.34
N GLN A 91 -41.84 16.93 20.45
CA GLN A 91 -41.99 15.89 21.46
C GLN A 91 -42.49 16.51 22.77
N THR A 92 -43.38 15.80 23.45
CA THR A 92 -43.91 16.27 24.74
C THR A 92 -43.65 15.18 25.76
N ASP A 93 -42.78 15.46 26.70
CA ASP A 93 -42.41 14.57 27.80
C ASP A 93 -43.06 15.05 29.09
N THR A 94 -43.60 14.15 29.91
CA THR A 94 -44.17 14.48 31.23
C THR A 94 -43.16 14.07 32.29
N VAL A 95 -42.57 15.04 32.98
CA VAL A 95 -41.57 14.85 34.03
C VAL A 95 -42.26 15.08 35.38
N GLY A 96 -42.19 14.08 36.27
CA GLY A 96 -42.68 14.18 37.66
C GLY A 96 -44.09 13.62 37.83
N GLY A 97 -44.23 12.62 38.72
CA GLY A 97 -45.51 12.03 39.09
C GLY A 97 -45.44 10.60 39.59
N LYS A 98 -44.55 10.30 40.53
CA LYS A 98 -44.72 9.12 41.42
C LYS A 98 -44.71 9.58 42.86
N GLY A 99 -45.92 9.83 43.40
CA GLY A 99 -46.12 10.09 44.82
C GLY A 99 -46.87 11.40 45.10
N GLY A 100 -48.21 11.37 45.16
CA GLY A 100 -49.05 12.38 45.84
C GLY A 100 -49.38 13.66 45.04
N GLY A 101 -50.51 13.66 44.36
CA GLY A 101 -51.40 14.84 44.20
C GLY A 101 -50.91 16.09 43.42
N GLY A 102 -49.87 16.03 42.61
CA GLY A 102 -49.44 17.18 41.82
C GLY A 102 -49.29 16.80 40.33
N GLY A 103 -49.93 17.57 39.43
CA GLY A 103 -49.85 17.33 37.98
C GLY A 103 -48.42 17.40 37.44
N GLY A 104 -48.00 16.40 36.70
CA GLY A 104 -46.68 16.36 36.07
C GLY A 104 -46.44 17.54 35.12
N GLN A 105 -45.26 18.13 35.16
CA GLN A 105 -44.89 19.23 34.28
C GLN A 105 -44.63 18.67 32.86
N LYS A 106 -45.37 19.19 31.87
CA LYS A 106 -45.19 18.86 30.46
C LYS A 106 -44.05 19.70 29.87
N ILE A 107 -42.96 19.05 29.51
CA ILE A 107 -41.87 19.67 28.77
C ILE A 107 -42.06 19.40 27.29
N ARG A 108 -42.07 20.48 26.49
CA ARG A 108 -42.14 20.38 25.03
C ARG A 108 -40.75 20.63 24.45
N THR A 109 -40.22 19.64 23.74
CA THR A 109 -38.94 19.74 23.04
C THR A 109 -39.22 19.80 21.53
N TYR A 110 -38.53 20.68 20.84
CA TYR A 110 -38.63 20.85 19.40
C TYR A 110 -37.29 20.43 18.77
N THR A 111 -37.35 19.55 17.76
CA THR A 111 -36.20 19.13 16.97
C THR A 111 -36.45 19.53 15.51
N TYR A 112 -35.45 20.16 14.92
CA TYR A 112 -35.51 20.64 13.54
C TYR A 112 -34.66 19.78 12.61
N PHE A 113 -35.16 19.59 11.38
CA PHE A 113 -34.46 18.88 10.31
C PHE A 113 -34.44 19.75 9.06
N ALA A 114 -33.34 19.67 8.29
CA ALA A 114 -33.17 20.39 7.04
C ALA A 114 -33.05 19.44 5.84
N ASN A 115 -33.70 19.84 4.75
CA ASN A 115 -33.52 19.25 3.43
C ASN A 115 -32.86 20.32 2.54
N PHE A 116 -31.69 20.06 2.00
CA PHE A 116 -31.00 21.03 1.16
C PHE A 116 -29.98 20.36 0.25
N ALA A 117 -29.60 21.04 -0.83
CA ALA A 117 -28.58 20.62 -1.78
C ALA A 117 -27.44 21.64 -1.83
N VAL A 118 -26.23 21.16 -1.87
CA VAL A 118 -24.99 21.95 -1.85
C VAL A 118 -24.18 21.63 -3.09
N ALA A 119 -24.00 22.59 -4.00
CA ALA A 119 -23.09 22.49 -5.13
C ALA A 119 -21.64 22.62 -4.67
N LEU A 120 -20.75 21.84 -5.26
CA LEU A 120 -19.34 21.75 -4.90
C LEU A 120 -18.43 22.39 -5.95
N CYS A 121 -18.58 21.97 -7.21
CA CYS A 121 -17.79 22.50 -8.31
C CYS A 121 -18.43 22.22 -9.67
N GLU A 122 -17.95 22.92 -10.70
CA GLU A 122 -18.27 22.65 -12.10
C GLU A 122 -17.51 21.40 -12.59
N GLY A 123 -18.21 20.58 -13.36
CA GLY A 123 -17.70 19.37 -13.99
C GLY A 123 -17.77 18.12 -13.10
N GLU A 124 -17.54 16.99 -13.74
CA GLU A 124 -17.57 15.69 -13.07
C GLU A 124 -16.37 15.51 -12.14
N ILE A 125 -16.64 15.10 -10.89
CA ILE A 125 -15.63 14.78 -9.88
C ILE A 125 -15.41 13.28 -9.78
N ASP A 126 -14.22 12.87 -9.33
CA ASP A 126 -13.92 11.46 -9.08
C ASP A 126 -14.56 11.01 -7.76
N ARG A 127 -14.42 11.82 -6.68
CA ARG A 127 -14.97 11.52 -5.36
C ARG A 127 -14.99 12.73 -4.43
N ILE A 128 -15.71 12.57 -3.32
CA ILE A 128 -15.59 13.40 -2.12
C ILE A 128 -14.74 12.62 -1.09
N GLY A 129 -13.74 13.26 -0.50
CA GLY A 129 -12.96 12.74 0.60
C GLY A 129 -13.56 13.13 1.95
N ARG A 130 -12.75 13.78 2.81
CA ARG A 130 -13.20 14.25 4.12
C ARG A 130 -14.22 15.38 4.00
N VAL A 131 -15.18 15.39 4.94
CA VAL A 131 -16.17 16.47 5.07
C VAL A 131 -16.07 17.05 6.47
N TRP A 132 -16.34 18.34 6.59
CA TRP A 132 -16.38 19.04 7.87
C TRP A 132 -17.67 19.85 7.98
N ALA A 133 -18.26 19.83 9.17
CA ALA A 133 -19.38 20.68 9.56
C ALA A 133 -18.89 21.61 10.68
N ASP A 134 -19.01 22.93 10.50
CA ASP A 134 -18.49 23.94 11.43
C ASP A 134 -17.00 23.71 11.80
N GLY A 135 -16.20 23.23 10.85
CA GLY A 135 -14.77 22.94 11.03
C GLY A 135 -14.45 21.62 11.72
N LYS A 136 -15.43 20.84 12.16
CA LYS A 136 -15.26 19.53 12.78
C LYS A 136 -15.45 18.43 11.74
N PRO A 137 -14.69 17.31 11.80
CA PRO A 137 -14.93 16.16 10.94
C PRO A 137 -16.39 15.72 10.99
N PHE A 138 -16.96 15.47 9.82
CA PHE A 138 -18.36 15.11 9.64
C PHE A 138 -18.46 13.89 8.72
N ASP A 139 -19.15 12.85 9.18
CA ASP A 139 -19.26 11.61 8.45
C ASP A 139 -20.57 11.58 7.63
N LEU A 140 -20.45 11.51 6.31
CA LEU A 140 -21.61 11.41 5.43
C LEU A 140 -22.39 10.10 5.56
N ASP A 141 -21.74 9.03 6.02
CA ASP A 141 -22.37 7.72 6.21
C ASP A 141 -23.32 7.70 7.44
N GLU A 142 -23.23 8.70 8.33
CA GLU A 142 -24.12 8.84 9.50
C GLU A 142 -25.40 9.61 9.21
N VAL A 143 -25.51 10.21 8.03
CA VAL A 143 -26.63 11.04 7.64
C VAL A 143 -27.21 10.57 6.30
N ASN A 144 -28.45 10.92 6.03
CA ASN A 144 -29.03 10.63 4.72
C ASN A 144 -28.53 11.66 3.71
N ALA A 145 -27.42 11.36 3.06
CA ALA A 145 -26.80 12.18 2.04
C ALA A 145 -26.67 11.42 0.71
N ARG A 146 -26.91 12.10 -0.39
CA ARG A 146 -26.74 11.56 -1.75
C ARG A 146 -25.76 12.44 -2.53
N ILE A 147 -24.77 11.80 -3.13
CA ILE A 147 -23.71 12.46 -3.90
C ILE A 147 -24.05 12.36 -5.39
N TYR A 148 -24.02 13.48 -6.07
CA TYR A 148 -24.15 13.61 -7.52
C TYR A 148 -22.80 14.11 -8.07
N PRO A 149 -22.07 13.28 -8.83
CA PRO A 149 -20.71 13.60 -9.23
C PRO A 149 -20.59 14.71 -10.28
N GLY A 150 -21.67 15.16 -10.89
CA GLY A 150 -21.65 16.16 -11.96
C GLY A 150 -21.53 15.56 -13.35
N SER A 151 -21.90 14.30 -13.55
CA SER A 151 -21.87 13.68 -14.87
C SER A 151 -22.95 14.26 -15.81
N GLU A 152 -22.68 14.21 -17.13
CA GLU A 152 -23.65 14.64 -18.15
C GLU A 152 -24.91 13.76 -18.23
N SER A 153 -24.88 12.57 -17.60
CA SER A 153 -25.98 11.62 -17.57
C SER A 153 -26.76 11.58 -16.25
N GLN A 154 -26.35 12.39 -15.23
CA GLN A 154 -27.01 12.33 -13.93
C GLN A 154 -28.51 12.73 -14.01
N ALA A 155 -29.33 12.03 -13.21
CA ALA A 155 -30.74 12.30 -13.10
C ALA A 155 -31.02 13.35 -12.01
N PRO A 156 -32.20 14.04 -12.06
CA PRO A 156 -32.66 14.89 -10.96
C PRO A 156 -32.78 14.10 -9.65
N ASP A 157 -32.48 14.74 -8.51
CA ASP A 157 -32.61 14.11 -7.19
C ASP A 157 -34.07 13.84 -6.86
N SER A 158 -34.38 12.65 -6.35
CA SER A 158 -35.74 12.18 -6.07
C SER A 158 -36.47 13.01 -5.00
N LEU A 159 -35.76 13.49 -3.97
CA LEU A 159 -36.35 14.35 -2.94
C LEU A 159 -36.75 15.72 -3.53
N ILE A 160 -35.86 16.32 -4.33
CA ILE A 160 -36.12 17.60 -4.97
C ILE A 160 -37.31 17.46 -5.92
N VAL A 161 -37.37 16.37 -6.71
CA VAL A 161 -38.52 16.05 -7.57
C VAL A 161 -39.81 15.91 -6.76
N ALA A 162 -39.77 15.20 -5.64
CA ALA A 162 -40.93 15.01 -4.77
C ALA A 162 -41.45 16.33 -4.16
N LYS A 163 -40.57 17.29 -3.88
CA LYS A 163 -40.92 18.60 -3.28
C LYS A 163 -41.33 19.65 -4.31
N MET A 164 -40.75 19.62 -5.53
CA MET A 164 -40.96 20.66 -6.56
C MET A 164 -41.85 20.21 -7.73
N GLY A 165 -42.13 18.93 -7.85
CA GLY A 165 -42.84 18.34 -8.96
C GLY A 165 -41.98 17.96 -10.16
N ALA A 166 -42.35 16.86 -10.82
CA ALA A 166 -41.63 16.36 -12.01
C ALA A 166 -41.68 17.41 -13.13
N GLY A 167 -40.56 17.64 -13.80
CA GLY A 167 -40.43 18.63 -14.87
C GLY A 167 -39.95 20.03 -14.42
N ASN A 168 -40.01 20.34 -13.12
CA ASN A 168 -39.54 21.63 -12.57
C ASN A 168 -38.16 21.54 -11.93
N VAL A 169 -37.49 20.38 -11.98
CA VAL A 169 -36.22 20.12 -11.29
C VAL A 169 -35.11 19.90 -12.30
N PRO A 170 -34.07 20.74 -12.30
CA PRO A 170 -32.89 20.49 -13.10
C PRO A 170 -32.10 19.30 -12.55
N ALA A 171 -31.48 18.54 -13.44
CA ALA A 171 -30.57 17.46 -13.06
C ALA A 171 -29.16 17.96 -12.63
N TYR A 172 -28.92 19.27 -12.73
CA TYR A 172 -27.62 19.91 -12.48
C TYR A 172 -26.44 19.19 -13.16
N ARG A 173 -26.64 18.72 -14.42
CA ARG A 173 -25.57 18.09 -15.22
C ARG A 173 -24.40 19.05 -15.37
N GLY A 174 -23.19 18.52 -15.33
CA GLY A 174 -21.98 19.33 -15.31
C GLY A 174 -21.71 20.03 -13.98
N THR A 175 -22.47 19.74 -12.91
CA THR A 175 -22.22 20.29 -11.56
C THR A 175 -22.26 19.18 -10.53
N ALA A 176 -21.16 19.04 -9.78
CA ALA A 176 -21.12 18.12 -8.64
C ALA A 176 -21.82 18.72 -7.43
N TYR A 177 -22.72 17.96 -6.79
CA TYR A 177 -23.47 18.42 -5.63
C TYR A 177 -23.83 17.29 -4.67
N VAL A 178 -24.19 17.64 -3.43
CA VAL A 178 -24.66 16.72 -2.39
C VAL A 178 -26.03 17.15 -1.93
N VAL A 179 -26.97 16.20 -1.81
CA VAL A 179 -28.29 16.42 -1.23
C VAL A 179 -28.33 15.83 0.17
N PHE A 180 -28.72 16.63 1.14
CA PHE A 180 -28.99 16.20 2.51
C PHE A 180 -30.49 16.08 2.72
N GLU A 181 -30.95 14.92 3.16
CA GLU A 181 -32.34 14.66 3.47
C GLU A 181 -32.53 14.52 4.97
N ARG A 182 -33.34 15.38 5.56
CA ARG A 182 -33.66 15.42 6.99
C ARG A 182 -32.41 15.46 7.90
N LEU A 183 -31.42 16.26 7.55
CA LEU A 183 -30.25 16.47 8.42
C LEU A 183 -30.72 17.00 9.78
N PRO A 184 -30.43 16.32 10.92
CA PRO A 184 -30.78 16.83 12.25
C PRO A 184 -29.99 18.10 12.56
N LEU A 185 -30.66 19.17 13.04
CA LEU A 185 -30.02 20.45 13.28
C LEU A 185 -29.66 20.70 14.76
N ALA A 186 -30.03 19.81 15.67
CA ALA A 186 -29.82 20.00 17.11
C ALA A 186 -28.36 20.27 17.49
N ASP A 187 -27.44 19.49 16.92
CA ASP A 187 -25.99 19.61 17.16
C ASP A 187 -25.38 20.87 16.55
N PHE A 188 -26.11 21.55 15.67
CA PHE A 188 -25.67 22.76 14.97
C PHE A 188 -26.41 24.03 15.46
N GLY A 189 -27.07 23.95 16.61
CA GLY A 189 -27.85 25.10 17.16
C GLY A 189 -29.05 25.47 16.31
N ASN A 190 -29.74 24.49 15.73
CA ASN A 190 -30.92 24.63 14.87
C ASN A 190 -30.71 25.55 13.65
N ARG A 191 -29.53 25.51 13.07
CA ARG A 191 -29.15 26.17 11.80
C ARG A 191 -28.44 25.21 10.86
N LEU A 192 -28.31 25.55 9.59
CA LEU A 192 -27.45 24.82 8.66
C LEU A 192 -25.97 24.94 9.08
N PRO A 193 -25.23 23.84 9.20
CA PRO A 193 -23.81 23.90 9.47
C PRO A 193 -23.03 24.47 8.27
N GLN A 194 -21.89 25.08 8.54
CA GLN A 194 -20.94 25.47 7.49
C GLN A 194 -20.19 24.22 7.01
N LEU A 195 -20.65 23.67 5.89
CA LEU A 195 -20.07 22.46 5.29
C LEU A 195 -18.89 22.82 4.39
N THR A 196 -17.83 22.03 4.50
CA THR A 196 -16.72 22.05 3.55
C THR A 196 -16.36 20.62 3.16
N PHE A 197 -15.97 20.44 1.91
CA PHE A 197 -15.77 19.13 1.29
C PHE A 197 -14.39 19.05 0.67
N GLU A 198 -13.66 17.98 0.92
CA GLU A 198 -12.48 17.63 0.18
C GLU A 198 -12.89 16.94 -1.11
N VAL A 199 -12.71 17.63 -2.24
CA VAL A 199 -13.18 17.18 -3.55
C VAL A 199 -11.97 16.79 -4.39
N PHE A 200 -12.06 15.66 -5.08
CA PHE A 200 -11.03 15.16 -5.97
C PHE A 200 -11.54 15.09 -7.41
N ARG A 201 -10.76 15.66 -8.32
CA ARG A 201 -10.99 15.61 -9.75
C ARG A 201 -9.67 15.39 -10.47
N SER A 202 -9.57 14.30 -11.24
CA SER A 202 -8.35 13.96 -11.97
C SER A 202 -7.96 15.07 -12.96
N ALA A 203 -6.73 15.54 -12.83
CA ALA A 203 -6.20 16.60 -13.71
C ALA A 203 -5.73 16.08 -15.07
N GLY A 204 -5.59 14.76 -15.25
CA GLY A 204 -5.05 14.13 -16.45
C GLY A 204 -5.63 12.74 -16.72
N SER A 205 -5.14 12.12 -17.80
CA SER A 205 -5.60 10.80 -18.23
C SER A 205 -4.87 9.62 -17.55
N ALA A 206 -3.79 9.86 -16.79
CA ALA A 206 -2.93 8.81 -16.24
C ALA A 206 -3.72 7.75 -15.42
N ALA A 207 -4.62 8.18 -14.54
CA ALA A 207 -5.44 7.28 -13.74
C ALA A 207 -6.34 6.35 -14.59
N LYS A 208 -6.75 6.80 -15.79
CA LYS A 208 -7.57 5.99 -16.71
C LYS A 208 -6.79 4.84 -17.36
N HIS A 209 -5.46 4.92 -17.36
CA HIS A 209 -4.58 3.87 -17.92
C HIS A 209 -4.13 2.85 -16.88
N VAL A 210 -4.32 3.11 -15.60
CA VAL A 210 -4.02 2.14 -14.53
C VAL A 210 -4.98 0.97 -14.62
N ARG A 211 -4.41 -0.25 -14.79
CA ARG A 211 -5.15 -1.52 -14.87
C ARG A 211 -4.93 -2.39 -13.65
N ALA A 212 -3.76 -2.30 -13.04
CA ALA A 212 -3.42 -3.06 -11.86
C ALA A 212 -2.57 -2.21 -10.90
N VAL A 213 -2.63 -2.54 -9.60
CA VAL A 213 -1.82 -1.89 -8.57
C VAL A 213 -1.24 -2.91 -7.61
N SER A 214 -0.05 -2.62 -7.07
CA SER A 214 0.49 -3.35 -5.93
C SER A 214 0.08 -2.64 -4.64
N ILE A 215 -0.52 -3.38 -3.71
CA ILE A 215 -0.94 -2.87 -2.41
C ILE A 215 0.03 -3.39 -1.35
N ILE A 216 0.60 -2.46 -0.60
CA ILE A 216 1.54 -2.73 0.50
C ILE A 216 0.82 -2.41 1.82
N PRO A 217 0.96 -3.24 2.88
CA PRO A 217 0.15 -3.13 4.09
C PRO A 217 0.46 -1.90 4.98
N GLY A 218 1.47 -1.11 4.64
CA GLY A 218 1.93 0.01 5.46
C GLY A 218 2.74 -0.44 6.68
N SER A 219 2.72 0.37 7.76
CA SER A 219 3.54 0.18 8.96
C SER A 219 2.85 -0.56 10.11
N THR A 220 1.74 -1.25 9.85
CA THR A 220 1.01 -2.03 10.84
C THR A 220 0.70 -3.44 10.34
N GLU A 221 0.68 -4.40 11.25
CA GLU A 221 0.31 -5.78 10.94
C GLU A 221 -1.19 -5.95 10.61
N PHE A 222 -1.99 -4.90 10.77
CA PHE A 222 -3.42 -4.86 10.48
C PHE A 222 -3.78 -3.94 9.30
N GLY A 223 -2.78 -3.51 8.53
CA GLY A 223 -2.98 -2.64 7.36
C GLY A 223 -3.93 -3.19 6.30
N TYR A 224 -4.14 -4.50 6.29
CA TYR A 224 -5.09 -5.19 5.39
C TYR A 224 -6.44 -5.51 6.02
N ASP A 225 -6.63 -5.26 7.33
CA ASP A 225 -7.91 -5.59 7.96
C ASP A 225 -9.01 -4.63 7.49
N THR A 226 -10.15 -5.20 7.14
CA THR A 226 -11.34 -4.44 6.74
C THR A 226 -12.11 -3.90 7.93
N ARG A 227 -11.82 -4.39 9.14
CA ARG A 227 -12.37 -3.91 10.41
C ARG A 227 -11.43 -2.90 11.05
N VAL A 228 -11.97 -2.02 11.87
CA VAL A 228 -11.15 -1.15 12.72
C VAL A 228 -10.53 -2.00 13.83
N VAL A 229 -9.21 -2.07 13.86
CA VAL A 229 -8.42 -2.72 14.90
C VAL A 229 -7.82 -1.66 15.82
N ARG A 230 -7.90 -1.90 17.12
CA ARG A 230 -7.38 -1.01 18.15
C ARG A 230 -6.40 -1.75 19.05
N ARG A 231 -5.31 -1.10 19.43
CA ARG A 231 -4.41 -1.60 20.48
C ARG A 231 -4.89 -1.13 21.85
N ILE A 232 -4.79 -1.99 22.82
CA ILE A 232 -5.12 -1.69 24.21
C ILE A 232 -3.84 -1.16 24.87
N THR A 233 -3.86 0.09 25.31
CA THR A 233 -2.70 0.77 25.93
C THR A 233 -2.86 0.93 27.45
N GLY A 234 -4.06 0.65 27.99
CA GLY A 234 -4.35 0.68 29.42
C GLY A 234 -5.80 0.30 29.70
N PRO A 235 -6.22 0.19 30.97
CA PRO A 235 -7.60 -0.11 31.34
C PRO A 235 -8.57 0.92 30.73
N GLY A 236 -9.40 0.47 29.79
CA GLY A 236 -10.36 1.32 29.07
C GLY A 236 -9.74 2.31 28.07
N VAL A 237 -8.44 2.24 27.82
CA VAL A 237 -7.74 3.12 26.87
C VAL A 237 -7.31 2.32 25.63
N THR A 238 -7.70 2.79 24.46
CA THR A 238 -7.34 2.16 23.18
C THR A 238 -6.86 3.20 22.19
N GLU A 239 -5.93 2.79 21.32
CA GLU A 239 -5.44 3.59 20.19
C GLU A 239 -5.69 2.85 18.89
N SER A 240 -5.79 3.61 17.79
CA SER A 240 -6.01 3.00 16.47
C SER A 240 -4.76 2.30 15.95
N GLU A 241 -4.94 1.13 15.33
CA GLU A 241 -3.90 0.42 14.55
C GLU A 241 -4.04 0.68 13.04
N ASN A 242 -5.27 0.84 12.55
CA ASN A 242 -5.54 0.89 11.11
C ASN A 242 -6.74 1.78 10.73
N ALA A 243 -7.04 2.80 11.54
CA ALA A 243 -8.12 3.75 11.26
C ALA A 243 -7.65 5.18 11.55
N HIS A 244 -6.99 5.79 10.58
CA HIS A 244 -6.39 7.12 10.66
C HIS A 244 -7.06 8.11 9.71
N ALA A 245 -7.52 7.64 8.54
CA ALA A 245 -8.27 8.45 7.58
C ALA A 245 -9.73 8.66 8.00
N SER A 246 -10.32 7.70 8.71
CA SER A 246 -11.69 7.76 9.27
C SER A 246 -11.69 7.07 10.64
N ALA A 247 -12.42 7.61 11.62
CA ALA A 247 -12.52 7.02 12.95
C ALA A 247 -13.29 5.69 12.98
N LYS A 248 -14.15 5.44 11.98
CA LYS A 248 -15.08 4.30 11.94
C LYS A 248 -14.76 3.27 10.85
N ARG A 249 -13.87 3.60 9.92
CA ARG A 249 -13.51 2.74 8.79
C ARG A 249 -12.02 2.46 8.79
N SER A 250 -11.64 1.24 8.43
CA SER A 250 -10.22 0.92 8.28
C SER A 250 -9.60 1.69 7.12
N ASP A 251 -8.33 2.05 7.24
CA ASP A 251 -7.58 2.74 6.20
C ASP A 251 -7.56 1.95 4.90
N PHE A 252 -7.57 0.61 4.98
CA PHE A 252 -7.64 -0.26 3.81
C PHE A 252 -8.91 -0.03 2.99
N ARG A 253 -10.08 0.01 3.64
CA ARG A 253 -11.35 0.29 2.95
C ARG A 253 -11.39 1.69 2.36
N VAL A 254 -10.92 2.70 3.11
CA VAL A 254 -10.84 4.07 2.61
C VAL A 254 -9.93 4.15 1.39
N SER A 255 -8.74 3.52 1.44
CA SER A 255 -7.80 3.50 0.32
C SER A 255 -8.35 2.77 -0.90
N LEU A 256 -9.14 1.71 -0.70
CA LEU A 256 -9.79 1.02 -1.82
C LEU A 256 -10.90 1.85 -2.47
N ASP A 257 -11.67 2.62 -1.67
CA ASP A 257 -12.65 3.56 -2.24
C ASP A 257 -11.95 4.64 -3.07
N ASP A 258 -10.82 5.16 -2.57
CA ASP A 258 -9.99 6.12 -3.28
C ASP A 258 -9.44 5.53 -4.60
N LEU A 259 -8.93 4.30 -4.56
CA LEU A 259 -8.43 3.58 -5.73
C LEU A 259 -9.53 3.39 -6.78
N THR A 260 -10.66 2.82 -6.39
CA THR A 260 -11.74 2.46 -7.33
C THR A 260 -12.44 3.69 -7.91
N SER A 261 -12.50 4.80 -7.17
CA SER A 261 -13.07 6.05 -7.67
C SER A 261 -12.12 6.80 -8.60
N THR A 262 -10.81 6.75 -8.34
CA THR A 262 -9.78 7.45 -9.11
C THR A 262 -9.32 6.65 -10.32
N CYS A 263 -8.98 5.37 -10.12
CA CYS A 263 -8.50 4.46 -11.16
C CYS A 263 -9.64 3.54 -11.62
N ARG A 264 -10.67 4.11 -12.24
CA ARG A 264 -11.91 3.41 -12.62
C ARG A 264 -11.73 2.21 -13.56
N ASN A 265 -10.58 2.12 -14.21
CA ASN A 265 -10.22 1.03 -15.12
C ASN A 265 -9.29 -0.01 -14.47
N ALA A 266 -8.95 0.15 -13.20
CA ALA A 266 -8.20 -0.86 -12.46
C ALA A 266 -9.09 -2.09 -12.22
N ASP A 267 -8.63 -3.25 -12.68
CA ASP A 267 -9.34 -4.52 -12.60
C ASP A 267 -8.56 -5.59 -11.82
N ALA A 268 -7.36 -5.27 -11.33
CA ALA A 268 -6.53 -6.20 -10.57
C ALA A 268 -5.74 -5.49 -9.46
N ALA A 269 -5.44 -6.24 -8.40
CA ALA A 269 -4.56 -5.81 -7.31
C ALA A 269 -3.65 -6.95 -6.86
N ALA A 270 -2.36 -6.64 -6.64
CA ALA A 270 -1.39 -7.53 -6.02
C ALA A 270 -1.25 -7.18 -4.53
N LEU A 271 -1.57 -8.12 -3.65
CA LEU A 271 -1.35 -8.00 -2.21
C LEU A 271 0.05 -8.48 -1.84
N VAL A 272 0.89 -7.57 -1.37
CA VAL A 272 2.24 -7.88 -0.88
C VAL A 272 2.15 -8.34 0.57
N VAL A 273 2.67 -9.53 0.86
CA VAL A 273 2.77 -10.09 2.22
C VAL A 273 4.21 -10.48 2.51
N ALA A 274 4.74 -10.12 3.68
CA ALA A 274 6.15 -10.26 3.96
C ALA A 274 6.45 -11.11 5.20
N TRP A 275 7.45 -12.01 5.10
CA TRP A 275 8.19 -12.59 6.22
C TRP A 275 9.63 -12.10 6.19
N PHE A 276 10.36 -12.28 7.30
CA PHE A 276 11.68 -11.70 7.52
C PHE A 276 12.77 -12.75 7.39
N GLY A 277 13.73 -12.49 6.48
CA GLY A 277 14.96 -13.26 6.34
C GLY A 277 16.03 -12.75 7.31
N THR A 278 16.77 -13.67 7.91
CA THR A 278 17.68 -13.36 9.02
C THR A 278 19.17 -13.35 8.63
N ASP A 279 19.55 -13.86 7.46
CA ASP A 279 20.94 -14.00 7.05
C ASP A 279 21.07 -13.97 5.51
N LEU A 280 22.13 -13.37 4.97
CA LEU A 280 22.39 -13.40 3.53
C LEU A 280 22.94 -14.73 3.03
N ARG A 281 23.47 -15.56 3.92
CA ARG A 281 23.94 -16.92 3.60
C ARG A 281 22.74 -17.86 3.63
N CYS A 282 22.36 -18.42 2.48
CA CYS A 282 21.13 -19.20 2.35
C CYS A 282 21.08 -20.39 3.33
N GLY A 283 22.17 -21.10 3.54
CA GLY A 283 22.23 -22.21 4.51
C GLY A 283 21.97 -21.82 5.97
N ASN A 284 22.03 -20.53 6.30
CA ASN A 284 21.79 -19.97 7.64
C ASN A 284 20.53 -19.11 7.73
N CYS A 285 19.87 -18.84 6.62
CA CYS A 285 18.74 -17.93 6.55
C CYS A 285 17.46 -18.61 7.02
N ALA A 286 16.91 -18.14 8.14
CA ALA A 286 15.54 -18.47 8.53
C ALA A 286 14.57 -17.40 8.00
N ILE A 287 13.40 -17.82 7.52
CA ILE A 287 12.35 -16.93 7.03
C ILE A 287 11.16 -17.01 7.99
N LYS A 288 10.94 -15.96 8.79
CA LYS A 288 10.00 -15.94 9.91
C LYS A 288 8.97 -14.81 9.77
N PRO A 289 7.70 -15.04 10.19
CA PRO A 289 6.77 -13.94 10.36
C PRO A 289 7.21 -13.07 11.55
N GLY A 290 7.14 -11.76 11.39
CA GLY A 290 7.63 -10.80 12.38
C GLY A 290 6.57 -9.84 12.86
N VAL A 291 6.83 -9.22 14.02
CA VAL A 291 5.99 -8.19 14.64
C VAL A 291 6.83 -7.00 15.06
N ASP A 292 6.21 -5.83 15.04
CA ASP A 292 6.83 -4.57 15.49
C ASP A 292 7.02 -4.50 17.02
N ASN A 293 6.14 -5.21 17.76
CA ASN A 293 6.14 -5.22 19.22
C ASN A 293 5.53 -6.55 19.74
N ALA A 294 6.29 -7.28 20.52
CA ALA A 294 5.87 -8.60 21.06
C ALA A 294 4.78 -8.52 22.13
N GLY A 295 4.65 -7.38 22.83
CA GLY A 295 3.71 -7.18 23.94
C GLY A 295 2.40 -6.48 23.56
N LYS A 296 2.21 -6.09 22.30
CA LYS A 296 1.01 -5.41 21.83
C LYS A 296 -0.23 -6.30 21.92
N VAL A 297 -1.29 -5.80 22.55
CA VAL A 297 -2.61 -6.47 22.62
C VAL A 297 -3.58 -5.70 21.72
N THR A 298 -4.27 -6.40 20.83
CA THR A 298 -5.19 -5.80 19.86
C THR A 298 -6.59 -6.41 19.92
N SER A 299 -7.60 -5.63 19.54
CA SER A 299 -9.02 -6.01 19.51
C SER A 299 -9.70 -5.35 18.29
N PRO A 300 -10.66 -6.00 17.62
CA PRO A 300 -11.24 -7.31 17.87
C PRO A 300 -10.38 -8.47 17.36
N GLU A 301 -9.29 -8.20 16.66
CA GLU A 301 -8.39 -9.21 16.08
C GLU A 301 -7.09 -9.29 16.88
N ALA A 302 -6.70 -10.51 17.30
CA ALA A 302 -5.37 -10.79 17.81
C ALA A 302 -4.47 -11.17 16.63
N TRP A 303 -3.21 -10.71 16.64
CA TRP A 303 -2.26 -11.10 15.61
C TRP A 303 -1.92 -12.59 15.69
N MET A 304 -2.13 -13.27 14.59
CA MET A 304 -1.73 -14.67 14.39
C MET A 304 -1.26 -14.87 12.95
N VAL A 305 -0.15 -15.59 12.77
CA VAL A 305 0.38 -16.01 11.48
C VAL A 305 0.94 -17.41 11.60
N ASN A 306 0.57 -18.29 10.69
CA ASN A 306 1.05 -19.67 10.65
C ASN A 306 0.83 -20.45 11.97
N GLY A 307 -0.26 -20.15 12.67
CA GLY A 307 -0.63 -20.76 13.94
C GLY A 307 0.19 -20.31 15.15
N ILE A 308 1.07 -19.30 15.01
CA ILE A 308 1.80 -18.72 16.14
C ILE A 308 1.22 -17.36 16.53
N SER A 309 1.30 -17.06 17.82
CA SER A 309 0.92 -15.76 18.37
C SER A 309 2.08 -14.76 18.30
N ARG A 310 1.77 -13.50 18.53
CA ARG A 310 2.72 -12.37 18.57
C ARG A 310 3.95 -12.64 19.44
N SER A 311 3.78 -13.24 20.63
CA SER A 311 4.89 -13.52 21.56
C SER A 311 5.90 -14.57 21.05
N ALA A 312 5.51 -15.40 20.08
CA ALA A 312 6.38 -16.41 19.46
C ALA A 312 6.94 -15.96 18.10
N ALA A 313 6.54 -14.79 17.62
CA ALA A 313 6.99 -14.23 16.35
C ALA A 313 8.41 -13.63 16.44
N HIS A 314 9.04 -13.45 15.30
CA HIS A 314 10.27 -12.67 15.19
C HIS A 314 9.99 -11.22 15.59
N LEU A 315 10.73 -10.67 16.54
CA LEU A 315 10.67 -9.24 16.84
C LEU A 315 11.54 -8.49 15.82
N VAL A 316 10.91 -7.64 15.03
CA VAL A 316 11.59 -6.81 14.03
C VAL A 316 12.59 -5.90 14.71
N SER A 317 13.77 -5.76 14.12
CA SER A 317 14.83 -4.89 14.63
C SER A 317 14.43 -3.41 14.66
N THR A 318 15.15 -2.62 15.43
CA THR A 318 14.89 -1.18 15.55
C THR A 318 15.83 -0.35 14.68
N SER A 319 15.32 0.71 14.08
CA SER A 319 16.07 1.70 13.32
C SER A 319 15.53 3.08 13.62
N ASN A 320 16.41 4.06 13.87
CA ASN A 320 16.02 5.45 14.17
C ASN A 320 14.98 5.59 15.30
N GLY A 321 15.05 4.74 16.32
CA GLY A 321 14.16 4.81 17.50
C GLY A 321 12.79 4.16 17.32
N GLY A 322 12.52 3.51 16.18
CA GLY A 322 11.31 2.76 15.89
C GLY A 322 11.60 1.39 15.27
N PRO A 323 10.59 0.53 15.04
CA PRO A 323 10.77 -0.71 14.31
C PRO A 323 11.20 -0.43 12.87
N ALA A 324 12.15 -1.22 12.35
CA ALA A 324 12.65 -1.06 10.98
C ALA A 324 11.60 -1.39 9.92
N TYR A 325 10.61 -2.22 10.27
CA TYR A 325 9.50 -2.65 9.40
C TYR A 325 8.19 -2.74 10.20
N GLY A 326 7.06 -2.69 9.52
CA GLY A 326 5.73 -2.74 10.13
C GLY A 326 5.24 -4.13 10.56
N GLY A 327 6.05 -5.15 10.46
CA GLY A 327 5.66 -6.52 10.78
C GLY A 327 4.93 -7.26 9.64
N THR A 328 4.67 -8.54 9.87
CA THR A 328 3.90 -9.40 8.95
C THR A 328 2.40 -9.14 9.14
N PRO A 329 1.62 -8.90 8.08
CA PRO A 329 0.17 -8.83 8.19
C PRO A 329 -0.43 -10.08 8.83
N SER A 330 -1.38 -9.91 9.76
CA SER A 330 -2.06 -11.05 10.37
C SER A 330 -2.79 -11.88 9.31
N ASP A 331 -2.88 -13.19 9.50
CA ASP A 331 -3.58 -14.10 8.57
C ASP A 331 -5.04 -13.67 8.35
N GLY A 332 -5.72 -13.27 9.42
CA GLY A 332 -7.10 -12.79 9.36
C GLY A 332 -7.24 -11.52 8.51
N SER A 333 -6.28 -10.59 8.61
CA SER A 333 -6.25 -9.37 7.78
C SER A 333 -6.08 -9.71 6.30
N VAL A 334 -5.17 -10.64 5.96
CA VAL A 334 -4.93 -11.07 4.56
C VAL A 334 -6.18 -11.74 3.99
N ILE A 335 -6.84 -12.64 4.75
CA ILE A 335 -8.09 -13.27 4.32
C ILE A 335 -9.17 -12.22 4.05
N SER A 336 -9.33 -11.24 4.94
CA SER A 336 -10.34 -10.19 4.78
C SER A 336 -10.05 -9.28 3.60
N ALA A 337 -8.78 -8.95 3.34
CA ALA A 337 -8.36 -8.17 2.18
C ALA A 337 -8.64 -8.87 0.85
N ILE A 338 -8.30 -10.17 0.74
CA ILE A 338 -8.59 -10.96 -0.47
C ILE A 338 -10.09 -10.94 -0.77
N ARG A 339 -10.94 -11.14 0.25
CA ARG A 339 -12.39 -11.14 0.09
C ARG A 339 -12.91 -9.76 -0.32
N GLU A 340 -12.49 -8.69 0.36
CA GLU A 340 -12.90 -7.32 0.07
C GLU A 340 -12.56 -6.91 -1.38
N LEU A 341 -11.35 -7.25 -1.86
CA LEU A 341 -10.95 -6.99 -3.24
C LEU A 341 -11.83 -7.73 -4.25
N LYS A 342 -12.12 -9.02 -3.99
CA LYS A 342 -13.02 -9.82 -4.84
C LYS A 342 -14.46 -9.31 -4.82
N ASP A 343 -14.96 -8.90 -3.67
CA ASP A 343 -16.30 -8.31 -3.53
C ASP A 343 -16.43 -7.00 -4.31
N ARG A 344 -15.32 -6.27 -4.51
CA ARG A 344 -15.23 -5.10 -5.39
C ARG A 344 -15.03 -5.44 -6.87
N GLY A 345 -14.97 -6.71 -7.24
CA GLY A 345 -14.78 -7.17 -8.62
C GLY A 345 -13.33 -7.13 -9.11
N LEU A 346 -12.35 -6.91 -8.22
CA LEU A 346 -10.93 -6.90 -8.58
C LEU A 346 -10.37 -8.33 -8.61
N LYS A 347 -9.55 -8.63 -9.61
CA LYS A 347 -8.69 -9.81 -9.63
C LYS A 347 -7.60 -9.65 -8.57
N VAL A 348 -7.30 -10.72 -7.86
CA VAL A 348 -6.33 -10.69 -6.76
C VAL A 348 -5.12 -11.56 -7.08
N MET A 349 -3.93 -10.97 -7.02
CA MET A 349 -2.65 -11.69 -6.98
C MET A 349 -2.10 -11.63 -5.56
N LEU A 350 -1.66 -12.76 -5.00
CA LEU A 350 -0.87 -12.74 -3.77
C LEU A 350 0.62 -12.76 -4.11
N HIS A 351 1.35 -11.83 -3.50
CA HIS A 351 2.78 -11.62 -3.71
C HIS A 351 3.57 -11.80 -2.40
N PRO A 352 3.95 -13.04 -2.05
CA PRO A 352 4.82 -13.30 -0.91
C PRO A 352 6.22 -12.70 -1.12
N PHE A 353 6.71 -11.98 -0.11
CA PHE A 353 7.90 -11.17 -0.15
C PHE A 353 8.83 -11.51 1.02
N VAL A 354 10.13 -11.57 0.80
CA VAL A 354 11.13 -11.70 1.87
C VAL A 354 11.76 -10.33 2.12
N LEU A 355 11.60 -9.81 3.34
CA LEU A 355 12.31 -8.62 3.80
C LEU A 355 13.50 -9.07 4.66
N MET A 356 14.68 -8.49 4.45
CA MET A 356 15.87 -8.88 5.21
C MET A 356 15.98 -8.03 6.49
N ASP A 357 15.68 -8.64 7.63
CA ASP A 357 15.83 -7.98 8.92
C ASP A 357 17.23 -8.26 9.52
N ILE A 358 18.20 -7.60 8.93
CA ILE A 358 19.62 -7.64 9.33
C ILE A 358 20.01 -6.22 9.73
N PRO A 359 20.03 -5.89 11.03
CA PRO A 359 20.36 -4.52 11.46
C PRO A 359 21.87 -4.23 11.31
N PRO A 360 22.29 -2.96 11.31
CA PRO A 360 23.70 -2.60 11.39
C PRO A 360 24.32 -3.10 12.71
N GLY A 361 25.62 -3.40 12.70
CA GLY A 361 26.32 -3.99 13.84
C GLY A 361 25.95 -5.45 14.08
N ASN A 362 25.52 -6.17 13.04
CA ASN A 362 25.05 -7.55 13.14
C ASN A 362 26.17 -8.58 13.34
N GLY A 363 27.43 -8.24 13.05
CA GLY A 363 28.60 -9.11 13.20
C GLY A 363 28.57 -10.43 12.43
N ARG A 364 27.60 -10.60 11.48
CA ARG A 364 27.49 -11.82 10.68
C ARG A 364 28.51 -11.82 9.54
N PRO A 365 29.19 -12.96 9.27
CA PRO A 365 30.08 -13.07 8.11
C PRO A 365 29.35 -12.69 6.81
N ASP A 366 29.88 -11.70 6.09
CA ASP A 366 29.34 -11.27 4.82
C ASP A 366 29.79 -12.21 3.68
N PRO A 367 28.89 -12.88 2.97
CA PRO A 367 29.23 -13.73 1.84
C PRO A 367 29.98 -12.97 0.74
N TYR A 368 29.79 -11.66 0.65
CA TYR A 368 30.45 -10.79 -0.32
C TYR A 368 31.79 -10.22 0.17
N GLY A 369 32.23 -10.55 1.41
CA GLY A 369 33.56 -10.23 1.95
C GLY A 369 33.66 -8.85 2.58
N GLY A 370 32.55 -8.23 2.95
CA GLY A 370 32.50 -7.10 3.86
C GLY A 370 32.86 -7.49 5.30
N ALA A 371 33.05 -6.52 6.19
CA ALA A 371 33.30 -6.75 7.61
C ALA A 371 32.11 -7.43 8.31
N GLU A 372 30.90 -7.10 7.90
CA GLU A 372 29.64 -7.72 8.30
C GLU A 372 28.63 -7.63 7.18
N GLN A 373 27.51 -8.36 7.28
CA GLN A 373 26.45 -8.32 6.29
C GLN A 373 25.83 -6.92 6.20
N ALA A 374 25.53 -6.49 4.97
CA ALA A 374 24.90 -5.20 4.75
C ALA A 374 23.55 -5.10 5.47
N ALA A 375 23.35 -3.97 6.18
CA ALA A 375 22.11 -3.72 6.89
C ALA A 375 20.92 -3.62 5.93
N TYR A 376 19.79 -4.28 6.29
CA TYR A 376 18.52 -4.24 5.54
C TYR A 376 18.69 -4.50 4.04
N ALA A 377 19.54 -5.46 3.72
CA ALA A 377 19.90 -5.78 2.34
C ALA A 377 18.68 -6.22 1.53
N TRP A 378 18.71 -5.97 0.23
CA TRP A 378 17.74 -6.52 -0.69
C TRP A 378 17.82 -8.07 -0.75
N ARG A 379 16.65 -8.76 -0.75
CA ARG A 379 16.54 -10.24 -0.78
C ARG A 379 17.28 -10.90 -1.94
N GLY A 380 17.44 -10.21 -3.07
CA GLY A 380 18.22 -10.68 -4.21
C GLY A 380 19.71 -10.87 -3.90
N ARG A 381 20.17 -10.43 -2.72
CA ARG A 381 21.53 -10.68 -2.21
C ARG A 381 21.64 -11.93 -1.33
N ILE A 382 20.58 -12.65 -1.05
CA ILE A 382 20.69 -13.98 -0.41
C ILE A 382 21.44 -14.89 -1.38
N THR A 383 22.54 -15.52 -0.90
CA THR A 383 23.45 -16.31 -1.74
C THR A 383 24.07 -17.47 -0.94
N ALA A 384 25.06 -18.13 -1.48
CA ALA A 384 25.87 -19.15 -0.80
C ALA A 384 26.59 -18.59 0.44
N SER A 385 27.12 -19.48 1.28
CA SER A 385 27.96 -19.11 2.45
C SER A 385 29.12 -18.21 2.08
N VAL A 386 29.68 -18.39 0.89
CA VAL A 386 30.65 -17.51 0.21
C VAL A 386 30.10 -17.28 -1.21
N ALA A 387 29.93 -16.02 -1.61
CA ALA A 387 29.33 -15.66 -2.90
C ALA A 387 30.12 -16.21 -4.09
N PRO A 388 29.47 -16.54 -5.23
CA PRO A 388 30.13 -17.01 -6.45
C PRO A 388 31.26 -16.10 -6.89
N GLY A 389 32.34 -16.71 -7.42
CA GLY A 389 33.56 -16.02 -7.86
C GLY A 389 34.56 -15.66 -6.74
N ARG A 390 34.23 -15.91 -5.47
CA ARG A 390 35.14 -15.70 -4.35
C ARG A 390 35.86 -17.02 -3.94
N PRO A 391 37.08 -16.94 -3.43
CA PRO A 391 37.78 -18.12 -2.91
C PRO A 391 36.98 -18.83 -1.81
N GLY A 392 36.80 -20.14 -1.93
CA GLY A 392 36.04 -20.96 -0.99
C GLY A 392 34.53 -20.97 -1.25
N SER A 393 34.05 -20.37 -2.33
CA SER A 393 32.63 -20.45 -2.72
C SER A 393 32.20 -21.91 -2.99
N PRO A 394 31.06 -22.37 -2.46
CA PRO A 394 30.48 -23.67 -2.79
C PRO A 394 29.80 -23.71 -4.16
N ASP A 395 29.68 -22.57 -4.88
CA ASP A 395 29.13 -22.55 -6.24
C ASP A 395 29.86 -23.54 -7.15
N LYS A 396 29.13 -24.25 -7.99
CA LYS A 396 29.61 -25.33 -8.89
C LYS A 396 30.04 -26.61 -8.16
N THR A 397 29.73 -26.80 -6.89
CA THR A 397 30.06 -28.00 -6.12
C THR A 397 28.80 -28.70 -5.55
N ALA A 398 28.97 -29.97 -5.10
CA ALA A 398 27.90 -30.71 -4.42
C ALA A 398 27.39 -30.02 -3.15
N ALA A 399 28.26 -29.27 -2.45
CA ALA A 399 27.92 -28.57 -1.22
C ALA A 399 26.80 -27.53 -1.44
N MET A 400 26.68 -26.94 -2.64
CA MET A 400 25.65 -25.97 -2.95
C MET A 400 24.23 -26.54 -2.83
N ALA A 401 24.03 -27.80 -3.17
CA ALA A 401 22.75 -28.46 -3.04
C ALA A 401 22.28 -28.54 -1.56
N ALA A 402 23.22 -28.75 -0.63
CA ALA A 402 22.90 -28.81 0.81
C ALA A 402 22.51 -27.43 1.36
N GLU A 403 23.23 -26.36 0.99
CA GLU A 403 22.88 -24.98 1.42
C GLU A 403 21.52 -24.55 0.88
N ILE A 404 21.22 -24.83 -0.40
CA ILE A 404 19.90 -24.55 -0.99
C ILE A 404 18.82 -25.38 -0.30
N SER A 405 19.07 -26.67 -0.02
CA SER A 405 18.09 -27.52 0.69
C SER A 405 17.76 -26.99 2.08
N ALA A 406 18.75 -26.46 2.81
CA ALA A 406 18.53 -25.84 4.11
C ALA A 406 17.64 -24.58 4.02
N PHE A 407 17.86 -23.73 3.03
CA PHE A 407 17.02 -22.54 2.77
C PHE A 407 15.59 -22.92 2.37
N VAL A 408 15.47 -23.85 1.44
CA VAL A 408 14.19 -24.30 0.89
C VAL A 408 13.34 -24.99 1.96
N GLY A 409 13.92 -25.87 2.75
CA GLY A 409 13.27 -26.63 3.83
C GLY A 409 12.48 -27.84 3.34
N GLN A 410 11.80 -28.49 4.29
CA GLN A 410 11.08 -29.78 4.11
C GLN A 410 9.56 -29.67 4.25
N ALA A 411 9.03 -28.46 4.44
CA ALA A 411 7.57 -28.23 4.56
C ALA A 411 6.83 -28.80 3.34
N GLN A 412 5.70 -29.46 3.58
CA GLN A 412 4.87 -30.09 2.56
C GLN A 412 3.40 -29.64 2.71
N PRO A 413 2.60 -29.66 1.64
CA PRO A 413 1.20 -29.19 1.67
C PRO A 413 0.34 -29.78 2.80
N GLN A 414 0.53 -31.06 3.14
CA GLN A 414 -0.23 -31.74 4.20
C GLN A 414 0.11 -31.25 5.62
N HIS A 415 1.22 -30.54 5.80
CA HIS A 415 1.60 -29.97 7.10
C HIS A 415 0.77 -28.75 7.49
N PHE A 416 -0.05 -28.23 6.57
CA PHE A 416 -0.83 -27.00 6.76
C PHE A 416 -2.32 -27.28 6.85
N THR A 417 -2.94 -26.88 7.96
CA THR A 417 -4.37 -27.07 8.21
C THR A 417 -5.03 -25.75 8.59
N ALA A 418 -6.28 -25.54 8.12
CA ALA A 418 -7.07 -24.38 8.55
C ALA A 418 -7.36 -24.43 10.06
N ALA A 419 -7.20 -23.31 10.74
CA ALA A 419 -7.45 -23.16 12.16
C ALA A 419 -8.05 -21.78 12.47
N GLY A 420 -9.39 -21.65 12.42
CA GLY A 420 -10.06 -20.34 12.50
C GLY A 420 -9.64 -19.41 11.36
N ASN A 421 -9.09 -18.25 11.69
CA ASN A 421 -8.61 -17.25 10.73
C ASN A 421 -7.10 -17.38 10.42
N THR A 422 -6.47 -18.48 10.75
CA THR A 422 -5.04 -18.73 10.49
C THR A 422 -4.82 -20.13 9.93
N VAL A 423 -3.61 -20.39 9.47
CA VAL A 423 -3.15 -21.69 9.00
C VAL A 423 -2.18 -22.28 10.03
N ALA A 424 -2.56 -23.36 10.69
CA ALA A 424 -1.68 -24.08 11.61
C ALA A 424 -0.67 -24.94 10.84
N TYR A 425 0.59 -24.94 11.30
CA TYR A 425 1.67 -25.78 10.78
C TYR A 425 2.01 -26.92 11.72
N LYS A 426 2.05 -28.14 11.19
CA LYS A 426 2.34 -29.39 11.94
C LYS A 426 3.48 -30.20 11.29
N GLY A 427 4.35 -29.55 10.54
CA GLY A 427 5.51 -30.18 9.91
C GLY A 427 6.77 -30.12 10.77
N PRO A 428 7.94 -30.44 10.19
CA PRO A 428 9.22 -30.32 10.86
C PRO A 428 9.45 -28.92 11.47
N PRO A 429 10.14 -28.80 12.61
CA PRO A 429 10.39 -27.52 13.28
C PRO A 429 11.41 -26.67 12.48
N GLU A 430 10.97 -26.02 11.42
CA GLU A 430 11.78 -25.21 10.54
C GLU A 430 11.12 -23.85 10.25
N TRP A 431 11.93 -22.86 9.88
CA TRP A 431 11.51 -21.57 9.34
C TRP A 431 12.14 -21.39 7.97
N SER A 432 11.47 -21.88 6.94
CA SER A 432 12.03 -22.06 5.60
C SER A 432 11.22 -21.33 4.54
N PHE A 433 11.77 -21.21 3.35
CA PHE A 433 11.11 -20.61 2.19
C PHE A 433 9.82 -21.37 1.81
N ARG A 434 9.86 -22.70 1.75
CA ARG A 434 8.67 -23.51 1.44
C ARG A 434 7.57 -23.33 2.49
N ARG A 435 7.95 -23.25 3.77
CA ARG A 435 6.97 -23.03 4.85
C ARG A 435 6.21 -21.72 4.64
N MET A 436 6.88 -20.62 4.26
CA MET A 436 6.24 -19.35 3.93
C MET A 436 5.29 -19.46 2.73
N ILE A 437 5.77 -20.01 1.63
CA ILE A 437 4.98 -20.06 0.38
C ILE A 437 3.76 -20.97 0.51
N LEU A 438 3.91 -22.18 1.08
CA LEU A 438 2.80 -23.11 1.26
C LEU A 438 1.78 -22.62 2.30
N HIS A 439 2.24 -21.89 3.35
CA HIS A 439 1.37 -21.20 4.28
C HIS A 439 0.43 -20.24 3.53
N TYR A 440 0.99 -19.34 2.72
CA TYR A 440 0.19 -18.36 1.99
C TYR A 440 -0.68 -18.99 0.90
N ALA A 441 -0.22 -20.06 0.24
CA ALA A 441 -1.07 -20.80 -0.70
C ALA A 441 -2.31 -21.38 0.01
N ARG A 442 -2.13 -21.93 1.22
CA ARG A 442 -3.24 -22.46 2.03
C ARG A 442 -4.15 -21.35 2.53
N LEU A 443 -3.58 -20.22 2.94
CA LEU A 443 -4.32 -19.03 3.37
C LEU A 443 -5.21 -18.48 2.25
N CYS A 444 -4.68 -18.40 1.02
CA CYS A 444 -5.46 -18.03 -0.16
C CYS A 444 -6.62 -19.00 -0.40
N ALA A 445 -6.39 -20.31 -0.28
CA ALA A 445 -7.47 -21.30 -0.42
C ALA A 445 -8.58 -21.08 0.61
N MET A 446 -8.23 -20.74 1.89
CA MET A 446 -9.20 -20.39 2.94
C MET A 446 -9.97 -19.09 2.65
N ALA A 447 -9.36 -18.15 1.95
CA ALA A 447 -10.00 -16.91 1.52
C ALA A 447 -10.98 -17.08 0.34
N GLY A 448 -11.06 -18.29 -0.27
CA GLY A 448 -11.87 -18.58 -1.45
C GLY A 448 -11.08 -18.57 -2.76
N GLY A 449 -9.74 -18.61 -2.67
CA GLY A 449 -8.80 -18.59 -3.81
C GLY A 449 -8.42 -17.19 -4.26
N VAL A 450 -7.40 -17.12 -5.10
CA VAL A 450 -6.91 -15.91 -5.77
C VAL A 450 -6.77 -16.16 -7.27
N ASP A 451 -6.69 -15.09 -8.06
CA ASP A 451 -6.55 -15.19 -9.52
C ASP A 451 -5.10 -15.47 -9.94
N ALA A 452 -4.13 -14.95 -9.18
CA ALA A 452 -2.71 -15.24 -9.40
C ALA A 452 -1.95 -15.39 -8.07
N PHE A 453 -0.82 -16.10 -8.12
CA PHE A 453 0.03 -16.35 -6.96
C PHE A 453 1.50 -16.41 -7.38
N LEU A 454 2.36 -15.63 -6.71
CA LEU A 454 3.81 -15.70 -6.92
C LEU A 454 4.45 -16.65 -5.89
N ILE A 455 5.23 -17.62 -6.37
CA ILE A 455 5.97 -18.58 -5.53
C ILE A 455 7.30 -18.02 -5.00
N GLY A 456 7.52 -16.76 -5.15
CA GLY A 456 8.72 -16.01 -4.74
C GLY A 456 8.96 -14.84 -5.67
N SER A 457 9.89 -13.97 -5.29
CA SER A 457 10.17 -12.73 -6.01
C SER A 457 11.61 -12.29 -5.80
N GLU A 458 12.31 -11.96 -6.90
CA GLU A 458 13.66 -11.34 -6.91
C GLU A 458 14.70 -12.07 -6.04
N LEU A 459 14.77 -13.38 -6.15
CA LEU A 459 15.77 -14.19 -5.44
C LEU A 459 16.96 -14.52 -6.34
N ARG A 460 17.42 -13.52 -7.10
CA ARG A 460 18.48 -13.62 -8.09
C ARG A 460 19.75 -14.28 -7.56
N GLY A 461 20.18 -13.94 -6.34
CA GLY A 461 21.36 -14.53 -5.72
C GLY A 461 21.24 -16.02 -5.43
N LEU A 462 20.02 -16.59 -5.44
CA LEU A 462 19.75 -18.02 -5.28
C LEU A 462 19.50 -18.72 -6.60
N THR A 463 18.72 -18.11 -7.52
CA THR A 463 18.38 -18.71 -8.81
C THR A 463 19.63 -18.93 -9.70
N THR A 464 20.68 -18.14 -9.48
CA THR A 464 21.94 -18.21 -10.22
C THR A 464 22.98 -19.16 -9.61
N LEU A 465 22.75 -19.72 -8.40
CA LEU A 465 23.64 -20.67 -7.76
C LEU A 465 23.61 -22.03 -8.47
N ARG A 466 24.79 -22.61 -8.68
CA ARG A 466 24.99 -23.84 -9.41
C ARG A 466 25.56 -24.94 -8.51
N ARG A 467 25.08 -26.15 -8.68
CA ARG A 467 25.83 -27.36 -8.31
C ARG A 467 26.64 -27.87 -9.50
N GLU A 468 27.24 -29.06 -9.39
CA GLU A 468 28.02 -29.67 -10.47
C GLU A 468 27.20 -29.71 -11.78
N ALA A 469 27.89 -29.73 -12.91
CA ALA A 469 27.34 -29.77 -14.25
C ALA A 469 26.38 -28.59 -14.57
N ASN A 470 26.61 -27.42 -13.93
CA ASN A 470 25.83 -26.21 -14.11
C ASN A 470 24.29 -26.40 -13.88
N GLN A 471 23.94 -27.25 -12.91
CA GLN A 471 22.55 -27.42 -12.51
C GLN A 471 22.17 -26.34 -11.47
N PHE A 472 20.96 -25.79 -11.57
CA PHE A 472 20.43 -24.72 -10.72
C PHE A 472 19.46 -25.30 -9.67
N PRO A 473 19.95 -25.66 -8.45
CA PRO A 473 19.14 -26.39 -7.46
C PRO A 473 17.96 -25.58 -6.94
N PHE A 474 18.08 -24.25 -6.82
CA PHE A 474 16.95 -23.42 -6.37
C PHE A 474 15.86 -23.32 -7.44
N VAL A 475 16.23 -23.25 -8.72
CA VAL A 475 15.24 -23.31 -9.82
C VAL A 475 14.49 -24.65 -9.82
N ALA A 476 15.19 -25.76 -9.54
CA ALA A 476 14.54 -27.06 -9.39
C ALA A 476 13.55 -27.07 -8.20
N ALA A 477 13.89 -26.43 -7.08
CA ALA A 477 12.99 -26.28 -5.93
C ALA A 477 11.77 -25.42 -6.27
N LEU A 478 11.94 -24.30 -7.00
CA LEU A 478 10.83 -23.47 -7.47
C LEU A 478 9.86 -24.24 -8.39
N ARG A 479 10.40 -25.11 -9.26
CA ARG A 479 9.58 -25.97 -10.13
C ARG A 479 8.68 -26.92 -9.32
N ALA A 480 9.24 -27.58 -8.31
CA ALA A 480 8.47 -28.45 -7.41
C ALA A 480 7.40 -27.65 -6.64
N LEU A 481 7.77 -26.48 -6.13
CA LEU A 481 6.87 -25.61 -5.38
C LEU A 481 5.73 -25.06 -6.25
N ALA A 482 5.99 -24.73 -7.51
CA ALA A 482 4.95 -24.31 -8.47
C ALA A 482 3.87 -25.38 -8.66
N ALA A 483 4.28 -26.65 -8.78
CA ALA A 483 3.36 -27.78 -8.90
C ALA A 483 2.50 -27.96 -7.65
N GLU A 484 3.10 -27.86 -6.46
CA GLU A 484 2.39 -27.99 -5.18
C GLU A 484 1.41 -26.84 -4.94
N VAL A 485 1.83 -25.61 -5.21
CA VAL A 485 0.95 -24.43 -5.11
C VAL A 485 -0.22 -24.53 -6.10
N LYS A 486 0.05 -24.98 -7.32
CA LYS A 486 -1.00 -25.20 -8.32
C LYS A 486 -2.01 -26.29 -7.90
N ALA A 487 -1.56 -27.31 -7.16
CA ALA A 487 -2.46 -28.32 -6.60
C ALA A 487 -3.34 -27.76 -5.47
N ILE A 488 -2.82 -26.82 -4.66
CA ILE A 488 -3.59 -26.12 -3.62
C ILE A 488 -4.55 -25.09 -4.23
N LEU A 489 -4.12 -24.38 -5.27
CA LEU A 489 -4.84 -23.28 -5.93
C LEU A 489 -5.05 -23.60 -7.43
N PRO A 490 -5.90 -24.58 -7.78
CA PRO A 490 -6.00 -25.08 -9.14
C PRO A 490 -6.47 -24.05 -10.17
N LYS A 491 -7.20 -23.03 -9.75
CA LYS A 491 -7.69 -21.94 -10.62
C LYS A 491 -6.71 -20.78 -10.77
N ALA A 492 -5.77 -20.61 -9.83
CA ALA A 492 -4.85 -19.48 -9.85
C ALA A 492 -3.79 -19.63 -10.97
N GLN A 493 -3.42 -18.50 -11.58
CA GLN A 493 -2.21 -18.40 -12.39
C GLN A 493 -1.00 -18.37 -11.44
N VAL A 494 -0.13 -19.37 -11.52
CA VAL A 494 1.07 -19.44 -10.67
C VAL A 494 2.28 -18.97 -11.46
N SER A 495 3.17 -18.20 -10.85
CA SER A 495 4.44 -17.77 -11.43
C SER A 495 5.47 -17.41 -10.38
N TYR A 496 6.63 -16.95 -10.83
CA TYR A 496 7.72 -16.36 -10.06
C TYR A 496 7.94 -14.93 -10.55
N GLY A 497 8.14 -13.97 -9.64
CA GLY A 497 8.46 -12.58 -9.98
C GLY A 497 9.98 -12.40 -10.11
N ALA A 498 10.55 -12.61 -11.29
CA ALA A 498 11.96 -12.41 -11.50
C ALA A 498 12.34 -10.93 -11.48
N ASP A 499 13.50 -10.59 -10.95
CA ASP A 499 14.07 -9.25 -11.14
C ASP A 499 14.35 -8.99 -12.63
N TRP A 500 14.24 -7.73 -13.06
CA TRP A 500 14.49 -7.36 -14.45
C TRP A 500 15.90 -7.67 -14.95
N THR A 501 16.86 -7.86 -14.04
CA THR A 501 18.22 -8.30 -14.34
C THR A 501 18.41 -9.82 -14.20
N GLU A 502 17.35 -10.57 -13.85
CA GLU A 502 17.36 -12.00 -13.58
C GLU A 502 16.65 -12.79 -14.70
N TYR A 503 15.51 -12.28 -15.19
CA TYR A 503 14.61 -13.01 -16.07
C TYR A 503 15.24 -13.42 -17.40
N ASN A 504 16.12 -12.57 -17.96
CA ASN A 504 16.68 -12.72 -19.31
C ASN A 504 17.85 -13.71 -19.41
N GLY A 505 18.35 -14.21 -18.27
CA GLY A 505 19.42 -15.18 -18.21
C GLY A 505 20.49 -14.85 -17.18
N TYR A 506 21.47 -15.73 -17.05
CA TYR A 506 22.59 -15.62 -16.14
C TYR A 506 23.93 -15.61 -16.90
N GLN A 507 24.69 -14.57 -16.71
CA GLN A 507 26.03 -14.37 -17.24
C GLN A 507 26.99 -14.20 -16.05
N PRO A 508 27.69 -15.27 -15.62
CA PRO A 508 28.61 -15.18 -14.48
C PRO A 508 29.80 -14.28 -14.80
N GLY A 509 30.14 -13.38 -13.86
CA GLY A 509 31.32 -12.51 -13.97
C GLY A 509 32.64 -13.18 -13.63
N ASP A 510 32.76 -14.51 -13.81
CA ASP A 510 33.91 -15.34 -13.43
C ASP A 510 34.88 -15.59 -14.59
N GLY A 511 34.70 -14.90 -15.73
CA GLY A 511 35.55 -15.05 -16.92
C GLY A 511 35.26 -16.28 -17.77
N SER A 512 34.31 -17.15 -17.36
CA SER A 512 33.93 -18.36 -18.12
C SER A 512 33.30 -18.08 -19.46
N ARG A 513 32.72 -16.87 -19.67
CA ARG A 513 31.89 -16.49 -20.81
C ARG A 513 30.59 -17.31 -20.90
N ASP A 514 30.22 -17.98 -19.82
CA ASP A 514 28.97 -18.73 -19.77
C ASP A 514 27.74 -17.81 -19.96
N VAL A 515 26.73 -18.31 -20.67
CA VAL A 515 25.38 -17.73 -20.71
C VAL A 515 24.39 -18.86 -20.49
N PHE A 516 23.53 -18.72 -19.47
CA PHE A 516 22.51 -19.71 -19.15
C PHE A 516 21.13 -19.04 -19.08
N PHE A 517 20.15 -19.63 -19.72
CA PHE A 517 18.74 -19.27 -19.53
C PHE A 517 18.17 -20.09 -18.37
N HIS A 518 18.70 -19.86 -17.20
CA HIS A 518 18.54 -20.70 -16.00
C HIS A 518 17.10 -20.81 -15.50
N LEU A 519 16.23 -19.82 -15.78
CA LEU A 519 14.82 -19.84 -15.43
C LEU A 519 13.91 -20.54 -16.48
N ASP A 520 14.42 -20.86 -17.65
CA ASP A 520 13.63 -21.52 -18.71
C ASP A 520 12.98 -22.85 -18.27
N PRO A 521 13.65 -23.69 -17.44
CA PRO A 521 13.00 -24.88 -16.90
C PRO A 521 11.78 -24.56 -16.02
N LEU A 522 11.71 -23.39 -15.40
CA LEU A 522 10.56 -22.91 -14.64
C LEU A 522 9.50 -22.35 -15.59
N TRP A 523 9.90 -21.49 -16.53
CA TRP A 523 9.00 -20.87 -17.48
C TRP A 523 8.28 -21.89 -18.38
N SER A 524 8.90 -23.01 -18.70
CA SER A 524 8.33 -24.09 -19.54
C SER A 524 7.29 -24.95 -18.81
N LEU A 525 7.19 -24.89 -17.47
CA LEU A 525 6.26 -25.74 -16.72
C LEU A 525 4.79 -25.44 -17.06
N PRO A 526 3.94 -26.48 -17.26
CA PRO A 526 2.50 -26.29 -17.47
C PRO A 526 1.81 -25.59 -16.29
N GLN A 527 2.34 -25.74 -15.08
CA GLN A 527 1.80 -25.13 -13.85
C GLN A 527 2.06 -23.63 -13.77
N VAL A 528 3.05 -23.13 -14.47
CA VAL A 528 3.37 -21.69 -14.55
C VAL A 528 2.53 -21.06 -15.65
N GLY A 529 1.75 -20.03 -15.31
CA GLY A 529 0.77 -19.41 -16.22
C GLY A 529 1.29 -18.22 -16.99
N PHE A 530 2.30 -17.52 -16.46
CA PHE A 530 2.88 -16.30 -17.04
C PHE A 530 4.35 -16.17 -16.63
N ILE A 531 5.08 -15.30 -17.32
CA ILE A 531 6.44 -14.90 -16.97
C ILE A 531 6.32 -13.62 -16.15
N GLY A 532 6.61 -13.68 -14.85
CA GLY A 532 6.56 -12.51 -13.97
C GLY A 532 7.89 -11.77 -13.97
N ILE A 533 7.84 -10.47 -14.20
CA ILE A 533 9.04 -9.60 -14.18
C ILE A 533 8.76 -8.39 -13.29
N ASN A 534 9.56 -8.23 -12.24
CA ASN A 534 9.58 -7.00 -11.47
C ASN A 534 10.40 -5.97 -12.26
N ASN A 535 9.70 -5.07 -12.94
CA ASN A 535 10.29 -4.19 -13.94
C ASN A 535 10.75 -2.86 -13.33
N TYR A 536 12.07 -2.72 -13.18
CA TYR A 536 12.75 -1.48 -12.80
C TYR A 536 13.73 -1.01 -13.89
N MET A 537 13.44 -1.33 -15.16
CA MET A 537 14.28 -0.95 -16.28
C MET A 537 14.36 0.58 -16.41
N PRO A 538 15.57 1.17 -16.47
CA PRO A 538 15.74 2.61 -16.48
C PRO A 538 15.23 3.22 -17.82
N LEU A 539 14.44 4.29 -17.74
CA LEU A 539 13.99 5.06 -18.89
C LEU A 539 14.81 6.33 -19.12
N ALA A 540 15.76 6.64 -18.22
CA ALA A 540 16.61 7.81 -18.32
C ALA A 540 17.98 7.52 -17.71
N ASP A 541 19.01 8.17 -18.26
CA ASP A 541 20.34 8.29 -17.68
C ASP A 541 20.67 9.77 -17.41
N TRP A 542 19.66 10.52 -16.95
CA TRP A 542 19.72 11.95 -16.69
C TRP A 542 20.70 12.28 -15.57
N ARG A 543 21.40 13.40 -15.70
CA ARG A 543 22.29 13.98 -14.68
C ARG A 543 21.88 15.43 -14.41
N ASP A 544 22.34 15.98 -13.30
CA ASP A 544 22.14 17.39 -13.00
C ASP A 544 22.92 18.28 -13.98
N GLY A 545 22.32 19.41 -14.36
CA GLY A 545 22.89 20.38 -15.29
C GLY A 545 22.62 20.05 -16.76
N ASP A 546 23.35 20.70 -17.67
CA ASP A 546 23.15 20.67 -19.13
C ASP A 546 24.37 20.11 -19.90
N GLN A 547 25.38 19.61 -19.19
CA GLN A 547 26.63 19.12 -19.79
C GLN A 547 26.70 17.59 -19.90
N HIS A 548 25.59 16.87 -19.62
CA HIS A 548 25.56 15.43 -19.68
C HIS A 548 25.12 14.91 -21.06
N THR A 549 25.42 13.65 -21.33
CA THR A 549 25.29 13.01 -22.65
C THR A 549 23.87 13.14 -23.25
N ASP A 550 22.80 12.95 -22.46
CA ASP A 550 21.43 12.94 -22.98
C ASP A 550 20.95 14.36 -23.33
N TYR A 551 21.33 15.38 -22.51
CA TYR A 551 21.04 16.77 -22.83
C TYR A 551 21.78 17.20 -24.10
N MET A 552 23.05 16.86 -24.21
CA MET A 552 23.87 17.17 -25.41
C MET A 552 23.38 16.41 -26.66
N ALA A 553 22.68 15.28 -26.48
CA ALA A 553 22.05 14.55 -27.58
C ALA A 553 20.66 15.14 -27.98
N GLY A 554 20.18 16.18 -27.30
CA GLY A 554 18.97 16.91 -27.64
C GLY A 554 17.73 16.60 -26.81
N ALA A 555 17.85 15.86 -25.72
CA ALA A 555 16.73 15.71 -24.77
C ALA A 555 16.54 17.02 -23.99
N GLU A 556 15.32 17.55 -23.92
CA GLU A 556 15.05 18.86 -23.32
C GLU A 556 15.01 18.81 -21.78
N SER A 557 14.55 17.70 -21.22
CA SER A 557 14.45 17.49 -19.77
C SER A 557 14.29 16.02 -19.42
N VAL A 558 14.45 15.68 -18.13
CA VAL A 558 14.13 14.33 -17.62
C VAL A 558 12.65 13.93 -17.81
N HIS A 559 11.78 14.92 -18.02
CA HIS A 559 10.34 14.74 -18.26
C HIS A 559 9.97 14.76 -19.76
N ASP A 560 10.94 14.88 -20.65
CA ASP A 560 10.70 14.82 -22.10
C ASP A 560 10.14 13.45 -22.47
N ILE A 561 8.88 13.45 -22.95
CA ILE A 561 8.15 12.22 -23.28
C ILE A 561 8.81 11.48 -24.45
N ALA A 562 9.32 12.19 -25.46
CA ALA A 562 9.97 11.56 -26.61
C ALA A 562 11.27 10.85 -26.17
N TYR A 563 12.05 11.48 -25.30
CA TYR A 563 13.24 10.88 -24.69
C TYR A 563 12.89 9.62 -23.87
N LEU A 564 11.90 9.70 -22.99
CA LEU A 564 11.49 8.55 -22.16
C LEU A 564 10.92 7.41 -23.02
N MET A 565 10.09 7.72 -24.02
CA MET A 565 9.54 6.72 -24.95
C MET A 565 10.63 6.06 -25.81
N GLY A 566 11.61 6.82 -26.28
CA GLY A 566 12.77 6.30 -27.00
C GLY A 566 13.57 5.29 -26.18
N ASN A 567 13.61 5.45 -24.86
CA ASN A 567 14.31 4.57 -23.94
C ASN A 567 13.50 3.35 -23.47
N ILE A 568 12.27 3.14 -23.90
CA ILE A 568 11.53 1.88 -23.63
C ILE A 568 12.24 0.70 -24.32
N ALA A 569 12.57 0.84 -25.60
CA ALA A 569 13.35 -0.12 -26.38
C ALA A 569 14.66 0.56 -26.87
N GLY A 570 15.38 1.16 -25.96
CA GLY A 570 16.61 1.90 -26.19
C GLY A 570 17.36 2.21 -24.90
N GLY A 571 18.48 2.89 -24.96
CA GLY A 571 19.27 3.33 -23.82
C GLY A 571 19.96 2.23 -23.05
N GLU A 572 20.15 2.44 -21.73
CA GLU A 572 20.81 1.45 -20.84
C GLU A 572 20.04 0.14 -20.81
N GLY A 573 20.77 -0.96 -21.03
CA GLY A 573 20.20 -2.32 -21.05
C GLY A 573 19.58 -2.73 -22.40
N PHE A 574 19.61 -1.85 -23.41
CA PHE A 574 19.23 -2.13 -24.79
C PHE A 574 20.36 -1.81 -25.78
N ASP A 575 20.77 -0.54 -25.86
CA ASP A 575 21.82 -0.10 -26.77
C ASP A 575 23.21 -0.20 -26.16
N TRP A 576 23.30 0.05 -24.85
CA TRP A 576 24.57 0.13 -24.12
C TRP A 576 24.41 -0.24 -22.63
N TYR A 577 25.57 -0.42 -21.97
CA TYR A 577 25.69 -0.67 -20.53
C TYR A 577 26.92 0.02 -19.96
N TYR A 578 27.02 0.12 -18.64
CA TYR A 578 28.21 0.55 -17.92
C TYR A 578 29.00 -0.67 -17.40
N LYS A 579 30.30 -0.77 -17.75
CA LYS A 579 31.16 -1.86 -17.28
C LYS A 579 31.40 -1.82 -15.77
N ASN A 580 31.43 -0.61 -15.19
CA ASN A 580 31.71 -0.37 -13.77
C ASN A 580 31.18 1.01 -13.34
N GLN A 581 31.30 1.30 -12.03
CA GLN A 581 30.84 2.56 -11.46
C GLN A 581 31.64 3.79 -11.93
N ALA A 582 32.92 3.64 -12.25
CA ALA A 582 33.72 4.76 -12.78
C ALA A 582 33.22 5.19 -14.16
N ASP A 583 32.94 4.23 -15.06
CA ASP A 583 32.34 4.49 -16.38
C ASP A 583 30.97 5.16 -16.24
N ARG A 584 30.15 4.72 -15.26
CA ARG A 584 28.84 5.33 -14.96
C ARG A 584 28.97 6.79 -14.52
N THR A 585 29.97 7.10 -13.70
CA THR A 585 30.19 8.46 -13.21
C THR A 585 30.48 9.45 -14.35
N VAL A 586 31.23 9.01 -15.36
CA VAL A 586 31.60 9.85 -16.51
C VAL A 586 30.76 9.60 -17.78
N GLN A 587 29.68 8.82 -17.65
CA GLN A 587 28.79 8.41 -18.75
C GLN A 587 29.53 7.76 -19.94
N LEU A 588 30.57 6.95 -19.67
CA LEU A 588 31.28 6.18 -20.69
C LEU A 588 30.49 4.91 -21.03
N ARG A 589 29.59 5.03 -22.01
CA ARG A 589 28.66 3.98 -22.44
C ARG A 589 29.35 2.95 -23.32
N THR A 590 29.19 1.65 -23.00
CA THR A 590 29.69 0.55 -23.83
C THR A 590 28.53 -0.04 -24.63
N PRO A 591 28.61 -0.14 -25.97
CA PRO A 591 27.58 -0.74 -26.79
C PRO A 591 27.31 -2.20 -26.44
N ILE A 592 26.04 -2.63 -26.46
CA ILE A 592 25.63 -4.04 -26.34
C ILE A 592 25.59 -4.67 -27.73
N THR A 593 26.47 -5.64 -27.97
CA THR A 593 26.56 -6.37 -29.25
C THR A 593 26.69 -7.86 -28.97
N ASP A 594 26.35 -8.70 -29.96
CA ASP A 594 26.73 -10.11 -30.00
C ASP A 594 27.49 -10.36 -31.30
N GLY A 595 28.81 -10.22 -31.25
CA GLY A 595 29.67 -10.42 -32.41
C GLY A 595 29.86 -11.88 -32.80
N ALA A 596 29.48 -12.84 -31.95
CA ALA A 596 29.66 -14.26 -32.19
C ALA A 596 28.49 -14.89 -32.97
N TYR A 597 27.26 -14.56 -32.62
CA TYR A 597 26.06 -15.22 -33.13
C TYR A 597 25.02 -14.26 -33.70
N GLY A 598 25.24 -12.95 -33.66
CA GLY A 598 24.32 -11.93 -34.17
C GLY A 598 22.97 -11.86 -33.44
N LYS A 599 22.94 -12.28 -32.17
CA LYS A 599 21.74 -12.30 -31.32
C LYS A 599 21.90 -11.34 -30.13
N PRO A 600 21.96 -10.02 -30.35
CA PRO A 600 22.24 -9.04 -29.28
C PRO A 600 21.20 -9.05 -28.16
N TRP A 601 19.96 -9.51 -28.41
CA TRP A 601 18.92 -9.67 -27.42
C TRP A 601 19.31 -10.60 -26.25
N VAL A 602 20.29 -11.52 -26.42
CA VAL A 602 20.84 -12.37 -25.36
C VAL A 602 21.49 -11.56 -24.25
N PHE A 603 22.03 -10.38 -24.60
CA PHE A 603 22.73 -9.48 -23.69
C PHE A 603 21.93 -8.23 -23.33
N ARG A 604 20.69 -8.11 -23.81
CA ARG A 604 19.84 -6.94 -23.65
C ARG A 604 18.69 -7.23 -22.69
N PRO A 605 18.77 -6.88 -21.39
CA PRO A 605 17.67 -7.08 -20.45
C PRO A 605 16.41 -6.26 -20.80
N LYS A 606 16.53 -5.22 -21.63
CA LYS A 606 15.37 -4.45 -22.12
C LYS A 606 14.77 -4.97 -23.43
N ASP A 607 15.41 -5.88 -24.14
CA ASP A 607 14.87 -6.46 -25.36
C ASP A 607 13.88 -7.59 -25.06
N LEU A 608 12.79 -7.21 -24.37
CA LEU A 608 11.71 -8.13 -24.00
C LEU A 608 11.13 -8.85 -25.21
N LYS A 609 10.97 -8.14 -26.34
CA LYS A 609 10.42 -8.72 -27.56
C LYS A 609 11.36 -9.75 -28.17
N GLY A 610 12.65 -9.44 -28.27
CA GLY A 610 13.66 -10.37 -28.78
C GLY A 610 13.77 -11.61 -27.90
N TRP A 611 13.87 -11.43 -26.58
CA TRP A 611 13.92 -12.54 -25.62
C TRP A 611 12.65 -13.41 -25.69
N TRP A 612 11.47 -12.82 -25.69
CA TRP A 612 10.20 -13.55 -25.68
C TRP A 612 9.90 -14.32 -26.97
N SER A 613 10.36 -13.78 -28.13
CA SER A 613 9.99 -14.30 -29.45
C SER A 613 10.97 -15.32 -30.03
N ASN A 614 12.15 -15.52 -29.42
CA ASN A 614 13.17 -16.39 -29.94
C ASN A 614 13.40 -17.62 -29.06
N PRO A 615 13.86 -18.77 -29.62
CA PRO A 615 14.34 -19.89 -28.84
C PRO A 615 15.62 -19.53 -28.11
N HIS A 616 15.76 -19.99 -26.86
CA HIS A 616 16.93 -19.76 -26.05
C HIS A 616 17.93 -20.89 -26.17
N CYS A 617 19.20 -20.59 -26.34
CA CYS A 617 20.28 -21.56 -26.38
C CYS A 617 21.36 -21.18 -25.38
N ASP A 618 21.68 -22.06 -24.41
CA ASP A 618 22.79 -21.85 -23.48
C ASP A 618 24.12 -21.75 -24.21
N ARG A 619 25.06 -20.99 -23.64
CA ARG A 619 26.41 -20.80 -24.18
C ARG A 619 27.49 -21.14 -23.13
N PRO A 620 27.68 -22.41 -22.76
CA PRO A 620 28.79 -22.77 -21.86
C PRO A 620 30.14 -22.46 -22.53
N GLY A 621 31.02 -21.76 -21.80
CA GLY A 621 32.30 -21.28 -22.33
C GLY A 621 32.17 -20.27 -23.47
N GLY A 622 31.00 -19.64 -23.63
CA GLY A 622 30.72 -18.71 -24.72
C GLY A 622 30.30 -19.38 -26.05
N VAL A 623 30.17 -20.71 -26.07
CA VAL A 623 29.79 -21.49 -27.27
C VAL A 623 28.30 -21.83 -27.20
N GLU A 624 27.54 -21.35 -28.18
CA GLU A 624 26.09 -21.60 -28.27
C GLU A 624 25.81 -23.09 -28.52
N ARG A 625 24.95 -23.70 -27.70
CA ARG A 625 24.48 -25.07 -27.89
C ARG A 625 23.58 -25.17 -29.11
N ALA A 626 23.69 -26.27 -29.86
CA ALA A 626 22.82 -26.54 -31.02
C ALA A 626 21.36 -26.78 -30.63
N ALA A 627 21.14 -27.38 -29.46
CA ALA A 627 19.78 -27.63 -28.95
C ALA A 627 19.32 -26.46 -28.09
N PRO A 628 18.09 -25.95 -28.31
CA PRO A 628 17.51 -24.95 -27.44
C PRO A 628 17.18 -25.51 -26.06
N THR A 629 16.95 -24.61 -25.11
CA THR A 629 16.41 -24.91 -23.77
C THR A 629 14.95 -25.40 -23.85
N ALA A 630 14.35 -25.68 -22.70
CA ALA A 630 12.93 -26.06 -22.64
C ALA A 630 11.96 -24.89 -22.89
N TYR A 631 12.45 -23.66 -23.05
CA TYR A 631 11.61 -22.50 -23.31
C TYR A 631 10.91 -22.60 -24.67
N VAL A 632 9.62 -22.26 -24.67
CA VAL A 632 8.82 -22.20 -25.90
C VAL A 632 8.49 -20.74 -26.17
N PRO A 633 9.00 -20.15 -27.26
CA PRO A 633 8.75 -18.75 -27.62
C PRO A 633 7.24 -18.41 -27.64
N GLN A 634 6.89 -17.28 -27.07
CA GLN A 634 5.53 -16.73 -27.05
C GLN A 634 4.44 -17.62 -26.39
N ALA A 635 4.80 -18.72 -25.75
CA ALA A 635 3.83 -19.64 -25.16
C ALA A 635 3.11 -19.06 -23.93
N LYS A 636 3.71 -18.07 -23.25
CA LYS A 636 3.16 -17.47 -22.04
C LYS A 636 3.24 -15.95 -22.10
N PRO A 637 2.24 -15.23 -21.56
CA PRO A 637 2.29 -13.78 -21.46
C PRO A 637 3.36 -13.34 -20.45
N ILE A 638 3.88 -12.14 -20.63
CA ILE A 638 4.69 -11.45 -19.62
C ILE A 638 3.79 -10.54 -18.79
N TRP A 639 3.96 -10.57 -17.47
CA TRP A 639 3.29 -9.67 -16.52
C TRP A 639 4.35 -8.90 -15.73
N PHE A 640 4.12 -7.58 -15.58
CA PHE A 640 4.97 -6.67 -14.83
C PHE A 640 4.36 -6.33 -13.48
#